data_de8bc35cb34fa9026e836334daf10834
#
_entry.id   de8bc35cb34fa9026e836334daf10834
#
_cell.length_a   1.000
_cell.length_b   1.000
_cell.length_c   1.000
_cell.angle_alpha   90.00
_cell.angle_beta   90.00
_cell.angle_gamma   90.00
#
_symmetry.space_group_name_H-M   'P 1'
#
loop_
_entity.id
_entity.type
_entity.pdbx_description
1 polymer ?
#
loop_
_entity_poly.entity_id
_entity_poly.type
_entity_poly.pdbx_seq_one_letter_code
_entity_poly.pdbx_strand_id
1 'polypeptide(L)'
;MYILVKKLLPQLLSRWTESGTVYAPHADINADGQAILLPFNPEKSTLTLDYINFYQPVPDLAKPFTLFEWQEKDGQYTAQPAQFPAFGSTEHAILFGVRPCDCAALTVQDIFHLTEYIDPVYKALRETFTIVALNCLTAGEDCFCSSTESGPFTVSGADLVMTELEDCFLLEPVTARGHKLIESALGLISSRHETVSPQVKGAVGSSKSSQQSTTSATQGMKEGQLEQQGSFDAVVSSHTVATTTSAPHEQTISLLEPATAIHQEAKQTLLDKALTTFARTVDLTEVEEALEAQFDDELWKDITPTCISCSGCTQLCPTCTCFQVIEEATPSGGKRLRVKDSCQTEGFTRNAGWHNPRTHVDRVRYRFYDKLSYVGRRFGLSRSCTGCGRCITTCPAHIDIIDIAATIQKRWQEAGKPKALRMAPERYDKAPTHLDANLYTPRPAVITRIEKETSNINRYFIEYCDAPDEPMDLSGQFYMLTVFGVGEIAISIPFGDSPGTKMEFCIKATGKVTNALAELPVGSIIGLRGPYGRPFPMEAFKGKDVLVVGSGVGLAPVRTIIVQMFDNRQDFGKIAIIASATSYEGLIYKQDLIDWQNQPDTSVQYALARPTEAVQAHVGYINDLLPDLPFHWDNAVAILCASPRRIKAVASDLLALGLAPDAIYTSLETHMRCGVGKCGHCKVGSHYMCVDGPVFTYEEMLKLPPEY
;
A
#
# COMPACT_ATOMS: atom_id res chain seq x y z
N MET A 1 12.02 -13.42 -30.52
CA MET A 1 10.64 -13.12 -30.96
C MET A 1 10.17 -14.23 -31.88
N TYR A 2 8.87 -14.50 -31.84
CA TYR A 2 8.23 -15.60 -32.56
C TYR A 2 6.94 -15.14 -33.19
N ILE A 3 6.45 -15.89 -34.16
CA ILE A 3 5.11 -15.69 -34.74
C ILE A 3 4.24 -16.89 -34.48
N LEU A 4 2.95 -16.64 -34.33
CA LEU A 4 1.89 -17.65 -34.23
C LEU A 4 0.84 -17.36 -35.29
N VAL A 5 0.55 -18.30 -36.17
CA VAL A 5 -0.57 -18.17 -37.10
C VAL A 5 -1.89 -18.05 -36.31
N LYS A 6 -2.75 -17.08 -36.65
CA LYS A 6 -3.97 -16.74 -35.86
C LYS A 6 -4.84 -17.94 -35.51
N LYS A 7 -5.07 -18.84 -36.48
CA LYS A 7 -5.90 -20.05 -36.28
C LYS A 7 -5.36 -21.03 -35.24
N LEU A 8 -4.08 -20.89 -34.83
CA LEU A 8 -3.43 -21.75 -33.83
C LEU A 8 -3.50 -21.18 -32.40
N LEU A 9 -4.10 -20.01 -32.20
CA LEU A 9 -4.23 -19.40 -30.88
C LEU A 9 -4.95 -20.32 -29.87
N PRO A 10 -6.06 -21.01 -30.18
CA PRO A 10 -6.69 -21.92 -29.25
C PRO A 10 -5.77 -23.09 -28.83
N GLN A 11 -4.95 -23.61 -29.76
CA GLN A 11 -3.98 -24.66 -29.45
C GLN A 11 -2.85 -24.13 -28.54
N LEU A 12 -2.39 -22.90 -28.76
CA LEU A 12 -1.40 -22.27 -27.88
C LEU A 12 -1.95 -22.12 -26.46
N LEU A 13 -3.16 -21.57 -26.30
CA LEU A 13 -3.81 -21.42 -24.99
C LEU A 13 -4.04 -22.78 -24.33
N SER A 14 -4.49 -23.79 -25.10
CA SER A 14 -4.64 -25.16 -24.61
C SER A 14 -3.31 -25.74 -24.12
N ARG A 15 -2.22 -25.49 -24.84
CA ARG A 15 -0.88 -25.92 -24.42
C ARG A 15 -0.45 -25.27 -23.09
N TRP A 16 -0.73 -23.98 -22.93
CA TRP A 16 -0.45 -23.26 -21.67
C TRP A 16 -1.27 -23.78 -20.49
N THR A 17 -2.47 -24.37 -20.71
CA THR A 17 -3.24 -24.97 -19.61
C THR A 17 -2.53 -26.16 -18.95
N GLU A 18 -1.54 -26.77 -19.62
CA GLU A 18 -0.71 -27.81 -19.01
C GLU A 18 0.24 -27.27 -17.93
N SER A 19 0.54 -25.95 -17.97
CA SER A 19 1.42 -25.26 -17.02
C SER A 19 0.67 -24.53 -15.91
N GLY A 20 -0.66 -24.40 -16.02
CA GLY A 20 -1.50 -23.69 -15.05
C GLY A 20 -2.84 -23.28 -15.62
N THR A 21 -3.66 -22.62 -14.82
CA THR A 21 -4.97 -22.12 -15.27
C THR A 21 -4.80 -20.90 -16.19
N VAL A 22 -5.21 -20.99 -17.43
CA VAL A 22 -5.25 -19.85 -18.36
C VAL A 22 -6.56 -19.11 -18.19
N TYR A 23 -6.49 -17.81 -17.92
CA TYR A 23 -7.62 -16.88 -17.95
C TYR A 23 -7.55 -16.08 -19.24
N ALA A 24 -8.65 -16.01 -19.96
CA ALA A 24 -8.72 -15.34 -21.26
C ALA A 24 -9.96 -14.44 -21.39
N PRO A 25 -9.94 -13.43 -22.29
CA PRO A 25 -11.09 -12.57 -22.54
C PRO A 25 -12.24 -13.39 -23.14
N HIS A 26 -13.40 -13.31 -22.49
CA HIS A 26 -14.62 -13.99 -22.93
C HIS A 26 -15.44 -13.08 -23.85
N ALA A 27 -16.20 -13.67 -24.78
CA ALA A 27 -16.99 -12.95 -25.78
C ALA A 27 -18.15 -12.11 -25.22
N ASP A 28 -18.50 -12.28 -23.94
CA ASP A 28 -19.48 -11.41 -23.27
C ASP A 28 -18.84 -10.04 -23.01
N ILE A 29 -19.09 -9.11 -23.94
CA ILE A 29 -18.61 -7.73 -23.87
C ILE A 29 -19.78 -6.86 -23.40
N ASN A 30 -19.52 -5.98 -22.41
CA ASN A 30 -20.56 -5.03 -21.98
C ASN A 30 -20.76 -3.90 -23.01
N ALA A 31 -21.76 -3.04 -22.79
CA ALA A 31 -22.09 -1.94 -23.67
C ALA A 31 -20.94 -0.93 -23.88
N ASP A 32 -19.98 -0.90 -22.93
CA ASP A 32 -18.81 0.00 -22.98
C ASP A 32 -17.59 -0.66 -23.66
N GLY A 33 -17.78 -1.80 -24.33
CA GLY A 33 -16.71 -2.52 -25.03
C GLY A 33 -15.69 -3.20 -24.12
N GLN A 34 -16.05 -3.54 -22.87
CA GLN A 34 -15.16 -4.17 -21.90
C GLN A 34 -15.45 -5.66 -21.79
N ALA A 35 -14.40 -6.50 -21.80
CA ALA A 35 -14.50 -7.95 -21.67
C ALA A 35 -14.39 -8.42 -20.20
N ILE A 36 -14.82 -9.66 -19.97
CA ILE A 36 -14.61 -10.37 -18.71
C ILE A 36 -13.48 -11.40 -18.89
N LEU A 37 -12.60 -11.47 -17.91
CA LEU A 37 -11.51 -12.45 -17.86
C LEU A 37 -11.99 -13.71 -17.14
N LEU A 38 -12.14 -14.82 -17.85
CA LEU A 38 -12.61 -16.10 -17.31
C LEU A 38 -11.63 -17.24 -17.57
N PRO A 39 -11.65 -18.34 -16.77
CA PRO A 39 -10.87 -19.53 -17.04
C PRO A 39 -11.15 -20.07 -18.45
N PHE A 40 -10.08 -20.28 -19.20
CA PHE A 40 -10.18 -20.82 -20.57
C PHE A 40 -10.43 -22.34 -20.54
N ASN A 41 -11.42 -22.75 -21.29
CA ASN A 41 -11.71 -24.15 -21.58
C ASN A 41 -11.69 -24.34 -23.09
N PRO A 42 -10.82 -25.22 -23.66
CA PRO A 42 -10.68 -25.39 -25.11
C PRO A 42 -11.98 -25.78 -25.82
N GLU A 43 -12.89 -26.50 -25.14
CA GLU A 43 -14.11 -27.02 -25.71
C GLU A 43 -15.32 -26.07 -25.59
N LYS A 44 -15.27 -25.13 -24.62
CA LYS A 44 -16.46 -24.34 -24.22
C LYS A 44 -16.24 -22.82 -24.29
N SER A 45 -15.00 -22.35 -24.25
CA SER A 45 -14.74 -20.90 -24.20
C SER A 45 -14.90 -20.25 -25.56
N THR A 46 -15.68 -19.18 -25.60
CA THR A 46 -15.77 -18.28 -26.74
C THR A 46 -14.85 -17.09 -26.48
N LEU A 47 -13.71 -17.07 -27.14
CA LEU A 47 -12.71 -16.00 -27.00
C LEU A 47 -13.10 -14.78 -27.83
N THR A 48 -12.75 -13.59 -27.33
CA THR A 48 -12.74 -12.37 -28.12
C THR A 48 -11.40 -11.64 -27.95
N LEU A 49 -10.95 -11.03 -29.02
CA LEU A 49 -9.79 -10.13 -28.99
C LEU A 49 -10.20 -8.68 -29.27
N ASP A 50 -11.45 -8.49 -29.67
CA ASP A 50 -12.05 -7.19 -29.94
C ASP A 50 -12.75 -6.65 -28.68
N TYR A 51 -11.99 -5.99 -27.84
CA TYR A 51 -12.44 -5.32 -26.60
C TYR A 51 -11.47 -4.20 -26.23
N ILE A 52 -11.96 -3.21 -25.48
CA ILE A 52 -11.18 -2.03 -25.08
C ILE A 52 -10.26 -2.39 -23.91
N ASN A 53 -10.85 -2.90 -22.80
CA ASN A 53 -10.13 -3.33 -21.59
C ASN A 53 -11.03 -4.29 -20.80
N PHE A 54 -10.55 -4.82 -19.67
CA PHE A 54 -11.40 -5.61 -18.79
C PHE A 54 -12.31 -4.73 -17.94
N TYR A 55 -13.54 -5.19 -17.70
CA TYR A 55 -14.48 -4.54 -16.81
C TYR A 55 -13.89 -4.38 -15.38
N GLN A 56 -13.26 -5.44 -14.89
CA GLN A 56 -12.56 -5.40 -13.60
C GLN A 56 -11.06 -5.21 -13.79
N PRO A 57 -10.39 -4.42 -12.92
CA PRO A 57 -8.93 -4.30 -12.94
C PRO A 57 -8.23 -5.65 -12.72
N VAL A 58 -7.09 -5.82 -13.35
CA VAL A 58 -6.23 -7.00 -13.17
C VAL A 58 -4.99 -6.62 -12.34
N PRO A 59 -4.64 -7.37 -11.26
CA PRO A 59 -5.47 -8.37 -10.59
C PRO A 59 -6.68 -7.76 -9.86
N ASP A 60 -7.74 -8.53 -9.65
CA ASP A 60 -8.91 -8.06 -8.91
C ASP A 60 -8.64 -8.02 -7.40
N LEU A 61 -8.08 -6.90 -6.94
CA LEU A 61 -7.86 -6.61 -5.52
C LEU A 61 -9.13 -6.16 -4.78
N ALA A 62 -10.28 -6.12 -5.47
CA ALA A 62 -11.56 -5.75 -4.86
C ALA A 62 -12.14 -6.89 -4.00
N LYS A 63 -11.75 -8.15 -4.28
CA LYS A 63 -12.17 -9.28 -3.45
C LYS A 63 -11.60 -9.18 -2.04
N PRO A 64 -12.35 -9.60 -1.00
CA PRO A 64 -11.83 -9.69 0.35
C PRO A 64 -10.64 -10.64 0.44
N PHE A 65 -9.57 -10.19 1.11
CA PHE A 65 -8.41 -11.01 1.42
C PHE A 65 -8.26 -11.15 2.94
N THR A 66 -8.03 -12.36 3.42
CA THR A 66 -7.67 -12.59 4.82
C THR A 66 -6.25 -12.06 5.06
N LEU A 67 -6.07 -11.22 6.07
CA LEU A 67 -4.76 -10.71 6.50
C LEU A 67 -4.14 -11.63 7.53
N PHE A 68 -4.95 -12.07 8.51
CA PHE A 68 -4.61 -13.10 9.48
C PHE A 68 -5.86 -13.76 10.04
N GLU A 69 -5.69 -14.94 10.65
CA GLU A 69 -6.71 -15.66 11.39
C GLU A 69 -6.31 -15.76 12.85
N TRP A 70 -7.28 -15.82 13.74
CA TRP A 70 -7.05 -15.99 15.16
C TRP A 70 -8.04 -16.99 15.75
N GLN A 71 -7.60 -17.68 16.79
CA GLN A 71 -8.40 -18.64 17.54
C GLN A 71 -8.34 -18.30 19.03
N GLU A 72 -9.44 -18.50 19.71
CA GLU A 72 -9.53 -18.41 21.15
C GLU A 72 -9.82 -19.81 21.70
N LYS A 73 -8.99 -20.25 22.65
CA LYS A 73 -9.17 -21.49 23.37
C LYS A 73 -8.75 -21.29 24.81
N ASP A 74 -9.69 -21.53 25.75
CA ASP A 74 -9.46 -21.43 27.20
C ASP A 74 -8.89 -20.05 27.63
N GLY A 75 -9.34 -18.96 27.00
CA GLY A 75 -8.84 -17.60 27.24
C GLY A 75 -7.48 -17.29 26.62
N GLN A 76 -6.88 -18.23 25.90
CA GLN A 76 -5.66 -18.05 25.14
C GLN A 76 -5.98 -17.71 23.69
N TYR A 77 -5.31 -16.66 23.17
CA TYR A 77 -5.45 -16.24 21.76
C TYR A 77 -4.19 -16.62 20.98
N THR A 78 -4.37 -17.24 19.84
CA THR A 78 -3.31 -17.48 18.85
C THR A 78 -3.68 -16.78 17.57
N ALA A 79 -2.77 -15.98 17.02
CA ALA A 79 -2.94 -15.32 15.73
C ALA A 79 -1.89 -15.88 14.74
N GLN A 80 -2.32 -16.19 13.54
CA GLN A 80 -1.47 -16.72 12.48
C GLN A 80 -1.66 -15.93 11.19
N PRO A 81 -0.58 -15.64 10.44
CA PRO A 81 -0.69 -15.07 9.12
C PRO A 81 -1.60 -15.92 8.26
N ALA A 82 -2.43 -15.28 7.44
CA ALA A 82 -3.26 -16.00 6.51
C ALA A 82 -2.39 -16.83 5.54
N GLN A 83 -2.81 -18.04 5.28
CA GLN A 83 -2.30 -18.79 4.14
C GLN A 83 -2.95 -18.17 2.88
N PHE A 84 -2.14 -17.53 2.06
CA PHE A 84 -2.65 -16.91 0.84
C PHE A 84 -2.93 -17.99 -0.19
N PRO A 85 -4.20 -18.19 -0.57
CA PRO A 85 -4.49 -19.06 -1.69
C PRO A 85 -3.89 -18.44 -2.96
N ALA A 86 -3.23 -19.25 -3.75
CA ALA A 86 -2.98 -18.94 -5.14
C ALA A 86 -4.30 -18.54 -5.82
N PHE A 87 -4.23 -17.68 -6.84
CA PHE A 87 -5.40 -17.27 -7.62
C PHE A 87 -6.11 -18.52 -8.15
N GLY A 88 -7.27 -18.88 -7.56
CA GLY A 88 -8.12 -19.98 -8.01
C GLY A 88 -7.78 -21.41 -7.56
N SER A 89 -6.58 -21.69 -7.12
CA SER A 89 -6.05 -22.95 -6.51
C SER A 89 -4.54 -22.80 -6.31
N THR A 90 -3.85 -23.81 -5.82
CA THR A 90 -2.37 -23.82 -5.65
C THR A 90 -1.59 -23.74 -6.96
N GLU A 91 -2.24 -23.54 -8.11
CA GLU A 91 -1.66 -23.56 -9.44
C GLU A 91 -1.35 -22.16 -9.97
N HIS A 92 -0.29 -22.08 -10.76
CA HIS A 92 0.11 -20.87 -11.46
C HIS A 92 -0.96 -20.46 -12.48
N ALA A 93 -1.34 -19.17 -12.50
CA ALA A 93 -2.31 -18.62 -13.43
C ALA A 93 -1.62 -17.85 -14.57
N ILE A 94 -2.13 -17.99 -15.77
CA ILE A 94 -1.69 -17.25 -16.96
C ILE A 94 -2.84 -16.32 -17.35
N LEU A 95 -2.62 -15.01 -17.26
CA LEU A 95 -3.62 -13.99 -17.62
C LEU A 95 -3.34 -13.54 -19.06
N PHE A 96 -4.13 -14.08 -20.00
CA PHE A 96 -3.98 -13.78 -21.42
C PHE A 96 -4.84 -12.60 -21.86
N GLY A 97 -4.29 -11.76 -22.71
CA GLY A 97 -4.99 -10.63 -23.32
C GLY A 97 -5.03 -9.36 -22.47
N VAL A 98 -4.17 -9.23 -21.45
CA VAL A 98 -4.12 -8.02 -20.60
C VAL A 98 -3.73 -6.81 -21.45
N ARG A 99 -4.51 -5.73 -21.37
CA ARG A 99 -4.26 -4.52 -22.17
C ARG A 99 -3.08 -3.70 -21.62
N PRO A 100 -2.39 -2.93 -22.46
CA PRO A 100 -1.21 -2.14 -22.06
C PRO A 100 -1.43 -1.22 -20.85
N CYS A 101 -2.58 -0.55 -20.76
CA CYS A 101 -2.93 0.30 -19.63
C CYS A 101 -3.08 -0.48 -18.31
N ASP A 102 -3.53 -1.74 -18.35
CA ASP A 102 -3.59 -2.62 -17.17
C ASP A 102 -2.20 -3.16 -16.81
N CYS A 103 -1.35 -3.46 -17.81
CA CYS A 103 0.05 -3.81 -17.58
C CYS A 103 0.82 -2.67 -16.89
N ALA A 104 0.66 -1.44 -17.39
CA ALA A 104 1.23 -0.25 -16.74
C ALA A 104 0.68 -0.04 -15.33
N ALA A 105 -0.62 -0.31 -15.11
CA ALA A 105 -1.21 -0.24 -13.78
C ALA A 105 -0.62 -1.28 -12.82
N LEU A 106 -0.30 -2.49 -13.29
CA LEU A 106 0.41 -3.50 -12.49
C LEU A 106 1.79 -2.99 -12.05
N THR A 107 2.52 -2.29 -12.92
CA THR A 107 3.79 -1.66 -12.54
C THR A 107 3.62 -0.64 -11.42
N VAL A 108 2.56 0.18 -11.47
CA VAL A 108 2.23 1.13 -10.39
C VAL A 108 1.89 0.39 -9.10
N GLN A 109 1.13 -0.71 -9.19
CA GLN A 109 0.77 -1.55 -8.04
C GLN A 109 2.02 -2.26 -7.46
N ASP A 110 2.89 -2.80 -8.31
CA ASP A 110 4.16 -3.43 -7.89
C ASP A 110 5.02 -2.42 -7.10
N ILE A 111 5.21 -1.20 -7.62
CA ILE A 111 5.95 -0.15 -6.94
C ILE A 111 5.29 0.20 -5.60
N PHE A 112 3.97 0.39 -5.58
CA PHE A 112 3.25 0.75 -4.36
C PHE A 112 3.31 -0.33 -3.28
N HIS A 113 3.10 -1.60 -3.65
CA HIS A 113 2.99 -2.69 -2.67
C HIS A 113 4.33 -3.34 -2.31
N LEU A 114 5.34 -3.27 -3.20
CA LEU A 114 6.62 -3.95 -3.02
C LEU A 114 7.77 -3.02 -2.61
N THR A 115 7.49 -1.75 -2.30
CA THR A 115 8.46 -0.80 -1.73
C THR A 115 8.05 -0.39 -0.33
N GLU A 116 8.96 0.17 0.44
CA GLU A 116 8.78 0.50 1.85
C GLU A 116 8.46 -0.76 2.67
N TYR A 117 7.26 -0.88 3.23
CA TYR A 117 6.77 -2.13 3.80
C TYR A 117 6.25 -3.03 2.69
N ILE A 118 6.91 -4.15 2.43
CA ILE A 118 6.47 -5.11 1.42
C ILE A 118 5.16 -5.76 1.88
N ASP A 119 4.09 -5.56 1.11
CA ASP A 119 2.78 -6.17 1.38
C ASP A 119 2.83 -7.69 1.06
N PRO A 120 2.81 -8.57 2.08
CA PRO A 120 2.95 -10.01 1.87
C PRO A 120 1.78 -10.61 1.07
N VAL A 121 0.58 -10.04 1.22
CA VAL A 121 -0.62 -10.48 0.48
C VAL A 121 -0.45 -10.20 -1.02
N TYR A 122 -0.09 -8.95 -1.35
CA TYR A 122 0.14 -8.58 -2.73
C TYR A 122 1.30 -9.34 -3.36
N LYS A 123 2.40 -9.48 -2.64
CA LYS A 123 3.59 -10.22 -3.10
C LYS A 123 3.23 -11.67 -3.45
N ALA A 124 2.57 -12.38 -2.52
CA ALA A 124 2.15 -13.75 -2.74
C ALA A 124 1.22 -13.88 -3.97
N LEU A 125 0.23 -12.99 -4.07
CA LEU A 125 -0.68 -12.96 -5.22
C LEU A 125 0.07 -12.68 -6.53
N ARG A 126 0.96 -11.66 -6.55
CA ARG A 126 1.71 -11.26 -7.76
C ARG A 126 2.65 -12.36 -8.27
N GLU A 127 3.14 -13.22 -7.39
CA GLU A 127 3.99 -14.34 -7.72
C GLU A 127 3.24 -15.52 -8.36
N THR A 128 1.92 -15.60 -8.22
CA THR A 128 1.12 -16.72 -8.73
C THR A 128 0.72 -16.61 -10.19
N PHE A 129 0.94 -15.48 -10.86
CA PHE A 129 0.48 -15.34 -12.25
C PHE A 129 1.53 -14.75 -13.21
N THR A 130 1.39 -15.18 -14.46
CA THR A 130 2.14 -14.68 -15.62
C THR A 130 1.22 -13.82 -16.49
N ILE A 131 1.68 -12.65 -16.91
CA ILE A 131 0.93 -11.69 -17.72
C ILE A 131 1.30 -11.83 -19.20
N VAL A 132 0.31 -12.16 -20.01
CA VAL A 132 0.40 -12.13 -21.46
C VAL A 132 -0.37 -10.92 -21.95
N ALA A 133 0.34 -9.87 -22.31
CA ALA A 133 -0.25 -8.64 -22.82
C ALA A 133 -0.70 -8.79 -24.27
N LEU A 134 -1.79 -8.11 -24.62
CA LEU A 134 -2.24 -7.95 -26.01
C LEU A 134 -2.29 -6.46 -26.35
N ASN A 135 -1.44 -6.02 -27.28
CA ASN A 135 -1.38 -4.63 -27.72
C ASN A 135 -2.70 -4.15 -28.34
N CYS A 136 -3.05 -2.89 -28.12
CA CYS A 136 -4.25 -2.28 -28.66
C CYS A 136 -3.99 -1.74 -30.07
N LEU A 137 -4.83 -2.13 -31.04
CA LEU A 137 -4.81 -1.61 -32.41
C LEU A 137 -5.78 -0.44 -32.61
N THR A 138 -6.75 -0.29 -31.69
CA THR A 138 -7.78 0.76 -31.71
C THR A 138 -8.02 1.22 -30.27
N ALA A 139 -8.05 2.53 -30.05
CA ALA A 139 -8.40 3.11 -28.76
C ALA A 139 -9.90 3.15 -28.57
N GLY A 140 -10.38 2.92 -27.33
CA GLY A 140 -11.76 3.20 -26.97
C GLY A 140 -12.02 4.70 -26.86
N GLU A 141 -13.31 5.09 -26.86
CA GLU A 141 -13.74 6.49 -26.88
C GLU A 141 -13.15 7.33 -25.73
N ASP A 142 -13.10 6.76 -24.53
CA ASP A 142 -12.58 7.41 -23.32
C ASP A 142 -11.10 7.17 -23.04
N CYS A 143 -10.42 6.36 -23.89
CA CYS A 143 -9.02 6.04 -23.70
C CYS A 143 -8.12 7.26 -24.01
N PHE A 144 -7.12 7.48 -23.16
CA PHE A 144 -6.07 8.50 -23.34
C PHE A 144 -4.70 8.00 -22.86
N CYS A 145 -4.46 6.69 -22.93
CA CYS A 145 -3.21 6.08 -22.46
C CYS A 145 -1.98 6.52 -23.27
N SER A 146 -2.14 7.04 -24.47
CA SER A 146 -1.09 7.72 -25.22
C SER A 146 -0.59 8.99 -24.50
N SER A 147 -1.49 9.76 -23.89
CA SER A 147 -1.14 10.95 -23.09
C SER A 147 -0.46 10.63 -21.76
N THR A 148 -0.59 9.40 -21.27
CA THR A 148 0.04 8.93 -20.03
C THR A 148 1.23 8.00 -20.29
N GLU A 149 1.63 7.81 -21.54
CA GLU A 149 2.75 6.94 -21.97
C GLU A 149 2.60 5.47 -21.51
N SER A 150 1.36 5.01 -21.31
CA SER A 150 1.04 3.67 -20.79
C SER A 150 0.37 2.76 -21.84
N GLY A 151 0.28 3.19 -23.07
CA GLY A 151 -0.29 2.49 -24.23
C GLY A 151 -0.23 3.36 -25.46
N PRO A 152 -0.76 2.89 -26.61
CA PRO A 152 -1.55 1.67 -26.86
C PRO A 152 -0.74 0.36 -26.91
N PHE A 153 0.59 0.43 -27.00
CA PHE A 153 1.46 -0.74 -26.97
C PHE A 153 2.13 -0.86 -25.60
N THR A 154 2.39 -2.10 -25.19
CA THR A 154 2.88 -2.43 -23.84
C THR A 154 4.32 -1.94 -23.64
N VAL A 155 4.52 -1.16 -22.58
CA VAL A 155 5.82 -0.60 -22.19
C VAL A 155 6.37 -1.23 -20.91
N SER A 156 5.50 -1.80 -20.06
CA SER A 156 5.89 -2.41 -18.79
C SER A 156 4.82 -3.38 -18.27
N GLY A 157 5.14 -4.16 -17.22
CA GLY A 157 4.19 -4.96 -16.44
C GLY A 157 3.79 -6.31 -17.06
N ALA A 158 4.29 -6.64 -18.27
CA ALA A 158 4.01 -7.92 -18.94
C ALA A 158 5.20 -8.89 -18.90
N ASP A 159 4.90 -10.19 -18.91
CA ASP A 159 5.89 -11.27 -19.06
C ASP A 159 6.09 -11.66 -20.52
N LEU A 160 5.01 -11.63 -21.31
CA LEU A 160 4.99 -11.89 -22.75
C LEU A 160 4.08 -10.83 -23.40
N VAL A 161 4.53 -10.21 -24.48
CA VAL A 161 3.74 -9.25 -25.27
C VAL A 161 3.32 -9.89 -26.58
N MET A 162 2.05 -9.75 -26.91
CA MET A 162 1.49 -10.17 -28.20
C MET A 162 1.00 -8.96 -28.98
N THR A 163 1.30 -8.93 -30.27
CA THR A 163 0.76 -7.96 -31.21
C THR A 163 0.04 -8.70 -32.35
N GLU A 164 -1.21 -8.36 -32.56
CA GLU A 164 -1.98 -8.92 -33.67
C GLU A 164 -1.57 -8.26 -34.99
N LEU A 165 -0.98 -9.02 -35.89
CA LEU A 165 -0.69 -8.64 -37.26
C LEU A 165 -1.81 -9.14 -38.20
N GLU A 166 -1.65 -9.00 -39.50
CA GLU A 166 -2.68 -9.37 -40.50
C GLU A 166 -3.03 -10.88 -40.42
N ASP A 167 -2.04 -11.76 -40.50
CA ASP A 167 -2.24 -13.22 -40.55
C ASP A 167 -1.74 -13.96 -39.32
N CYS A 168 -0.99 -13.30 -38.45
CA CYS A 168 -0.34 -13.92 -37.30
C CYS A 168 -0.32 -13.01 -36.08
N PHE A 169 0.13 -13.56 -34.93
CA PHE A 169 0.53 -12.79 -33.76
C PHE A 169 2.05 -12.76 -33.68
N LEU A 170 2.61 -11.59 -33.40
CA LEU A 170 4.00 -11.44 -33.00
C LEU A 170 4.09 -11.62 -31.48
N LEU A 171 4.95 -12.54 -31.01
CA LEU A 171 5.16 -12.87 -29.60
C LEU A 171 6.55 -12.41 -29.15
N GLU A 172 6.62 -11.59 -28.12
CA GLU A 172 7.84 -10.98 -27.60
C GLU A 172 7.96 -11.31 -26.09
N PRO A 173 8.76 -12.34 -25.73
CA PRO A 173 9.01 -12.64 -24.32
C PRO A 173 9.85 -11.52 -23.69
N VAL A 174 9.43 -11.04 -22.52
CA VAL A 174 10.02 -9.92 -21.79
C VAL A 174 10.76 -10.39 -20.54
N THR A 175 10.17 -11.35 -19.82
CA THR A 175 10.74 -11.88 -18.58
C THR A 175 11.06 -13.37 -18.71
N ALA A 176 11.75 -13.93 -17.70
CA ALA A 176 12.00 -15.37 -17.62
C ALA A 176 10.69 -16.20 -17.67
N ARG A 177 9.57 -15.66 -17.11
CA ARG A 177 8.25 -16.32 -17.20
C ARG A 177 7.72 -16.33 -18.63
N GLY A 178 7.87 -15.23 -19.35
CA GLY A 178 7.50 -15.14 -20.76
C GLY A 178 8.32 -16.09 -21.64
N HIS A 179 9.63 -16.22 -21.38
CA HIS A 179 10.49 -17.19 -22.05
C HIS A 179 10.03 -18.63 -21.81
N LYS A 180 9.69 -18.99 -20.57
CA LYS A 180 9.15 -20.32 -20.24
C LYS A 180 7.85 -20.64 -20.98
N LEU A 181 6.96 -19.65 -21.15
CA LEU A 181 5.74 -19.84 -21.94
C LEU A 181 6.07 -20.15 -23.42
N ILE A 182 7.04 -19.47 -24.00
CA ILE A 182 7.50 -19.76 -25.36
C ILE A 182 8.12 -21.13 -25.45
N GLU A 183 8.99 -21.52 -24.52
CA GLU A 183 9.63 -22.85 -24.48
C GLU A 183 8.59 -23.97 -24.38
N SER A 184 7.55 -23.81 -23.55
CA SER A 184 6.45 -24.76 -23.45
C SER A 184 5.67 -24.92 -24.75
N ALA A 185 5.58 -23.87 -25.55
CA ALA A 185 4.92 -23.88 -26.87
C ALA A 185 5.80 -24.45 -28.00
N LEU A 186 7.12 -24.36 -27.87
CA LEU A 186 8.09 -24.94 -28.83
C LEU A 186 8.31 -26.45 -28.60
N GLY A 187 7.95 -27.00 -27.45
CA GLY A 187 8.10 -28.42 -27.13
C GLY A 187 7.32 -29.30 -28.09
N LEU A 188 7.98 -30.38 -28.58
CA LEU A 188 7.45 -31.33 -29.56
C LEU A 188 6.10 -31.93 -29.13
N ILE A 189 5.06 -31.74 -29.94
CA ILE A 189 3.80 -32.46 -29.80
C ILE A 189 4.06 -33.92 -30.26
N SER A 190 4.31 -34.85 -29.37
CA SER A 190 4.19 -36.28 -29.68
C SER A 190 2.68 -36.56 -29.72
N SER A 191 2.15 -36.70 -30.94
CA SER A 191 0.77 -37.15 -31.15
C SER A 191 0.66 -38.58 -30.66
N ARG A 192 0.17 -38.81 -29.44
CA ARG A 192 -0.38 -40.10 -29.06
C ARG A 192 -1.76 -40.22 -29.68
N HIS A 193 -1.82 -40.75 -30.90
CA HIS A 193 -3.02 -41.42 -31.36
C HIS A 193 -3.17 -42.72 -30.53
N GLU A 194 -4.12 -42.73 -29.61
CA GLU A 194 -4.63 -43.99 -29.05
C GLU A 194 -5.34 -44.72 -30.16
N THR A 195 -4.65 -45.69 -30.75
CA THR A 195 -5.29 -46.76 -31.51
C THR A 195 -5.99 -47.71 -30.53
N VAL A 196 -7.30 -47.61 -30.47
CA VAL A 196 -8.15 -48.61 -29.81
C VAL A 196 -7.93 -49.95 -30.56
N SER A 197 -7.25 -50.89 -29.95
CA SER A 197 -7.21 -52.31 -30.38
C SER A 197 -8.04 -53.15 -29.45
N PRO A 198 -8.81 -54.12 -29.97
CA PRO A 198 -9.82 -54.86 -29.21
C PRO A 198 -9.19 -55.88 -28.28
N GLN A 199 -9.83 -56.05 -27.14
CA GLN A 199 -9.50 -57.01 -26.10
C GLN A 199 -9.52 -58.46 -26.61
N VAL A 200 -8.44 -59.19 -26.27
CA VAL A 200 -8.49 -60.65 -26.15
C VAL A 200 -8.22 -61.01 -24.69
N LYS A 201 -9.18 -61.72 -24.11
CA LYS A 201 -9.08 -62.29 -22.77
C LYS A 201 -8.07 -63.47 -22.72
N GLY A 202 -7.23 -63.49 -21.68
CA GLY A 202 -6.45 -64.66 -21.33
C GLY A 202 -5.97 -64.56 -19.89
N ALA A 203 -6.38 -65.53 -19.09
CA ALA A 203 -6.25 -65.64 -17.64
C ALA A 203 -4.95 -66.28 -17.16
N VAL A 204 -4.72 -66.20 -15.80
CA VAL A 204 -3.84 -67.04 -14.92
C VAL A 204 -2.39 -66.54 -14.83
N GLY A 205 -1.82 -66.28 -13.69
CA GLY A 205 -1.84 -66.70 -12.34
C GLY A 205 -0.60 -66.24 -11.56
N SER A 206 -0.77 -65.96 -10.31
CA SER A 206 0.10 -66.12 -9.12
C SER A 206 1.61 -65.87 -9.24
N SER A 207 2.29 -65.16 -8.36
CA SER A 207 2.49 -65.31 -6.92
C SER A 207 3.50 -64.32 -6.35
N LYS A 208 3.21 -63.86 -5.18
CA LYS A 208 3.99 -63.46 -3.98
C LYS A 208 5.53 -63.40 -4.00
N SER A 209 6.10 -62.32 -3.45
CA SER A 209 6.83 -62.21 -2.14
C SER A 209 7.69 -60.95 -2.17
N SER A 210 7.56 -60.01 -1.30
CA SER A 210 7.93 -59.83 0.12
C SER A 210 9.39 -59.36 0.36
N GLN A 211 9.45 -58.34 1.19
CA GLN A 211 10.51 -57.93 2.12
C GLN A 211 11.53 -56.89 1.63
N GLN A 212 11.48 -55.69 2.21
CA GLN A 212 12.12 -55.16 3.47
C GLN A 212 13.64 -55.07 3.30
N SER A 213 14.31 -54.07 3.57
CA SER A 213 14.45 -53.14 4.69
C SER A 213 15.75 -52.33 4.57
N THR A 214 15.70 -51.16 5.09
CA THR A 214 16.54 -50.49 6.10
C THR A 214 17.85 -49.79 5.72
N THR A 215 17.86 -48.57 6.17
CA THR A 215 18.86 -47.79 6.95
C THR A 215 20.10 -47.23 6.28
N SER A 216 20.22 -45.99 6.36
CA SER A 216 20.93 -45.06 7.23
C SER A 216 22.22 -44.44 6.68
N ALA A 217 22.21 -43.17 6.74
CA ALA A 217 23.12 -42.27 7.47
C ALA A 217 24.41 -41.74 6.82
N THR A 218 24.46 -40.47 6.85
CA THR A 218 25.48 -39.51 7.34
C THR A 218 26.65 -39.07 6.47
N GLN A 219 26.72 -37.71 6.45
CA GLN A 219 27.93 -36.85 6.47
C GLN A 219 28.78 -36.83 5.19
N GLY A 220 29.22 -35.72 4.70
CA GLY A 220 29.61 -34.44 5.20
C GLY A 220 30.52 -33.71 4.23
N MET A 221 30.42 -32.43 4.24
CA MET A 221 31.46 -31.39 4.05
C MET A 221 32.46 -31.44 2.87
N LYS A 222 32.51 -30.41 2.09
CA LYS A 222 33.42 -29.26 2.00
C LYS A 222 33.70 -28.77 0.58
N GLU A 223 33.58 -27.50 0.42
CA GLU A 223 34.35 -26.47 -0.30
C GLU A 223 35.37 -26.87 -1.38
N GLY A 224 35.39 -26.07 -2.44
CA GLY A 224 36.57 -25.90 -3.29
C GLY A 224 36.31 -25.17 -4.59
N GLN A 225 36.77 -23.94 -4.62
CA GLN A 225 36.83 -22.99 -5.73
C GLN A 225 37.63 -23.51 -6.94
N LEU A 226 37.37 -22.92 -8.09
CA LEU A 226 38.27 -22.19 -9.01
C LEU A 226 38.10 -22.55 -10.49
N GLU A 227 37.74 -21.51 -11.22
CA GLU A 227 38.24 -20.96 -12.50
C GLU A 227 38.81 -21.89 -13.59
N GLN A 228 38.38 -21.59 -14.79
CA GLN A 228 39.06 -21.10 -16.00
C GLN A 228 38.74 -21.81 -17.28
N GLN A 229 38.28 -20.98 -18.20
CA GLN A 229 38.58 -20.88 -19.66
C GLN A 229 39.07 -22.09 -20.45
N GLY A 230 38.47 -22.26 -21.61
CA GLY A 230 39.04 -23.01 -22.70
C GLY A 230 38.15 -23.11 -23.93
N SER A 231 38.37 -22.19 -24.89
CA SER A 231 37.96 -22.29 -26.28
C SER A 231 38.56 -23.49 -26.94
N PHE A 232 37.86 -24.18 -27.82
CA PHE A 232 38.50 -24.78 -29.02
C PHE A 232 37.51 -25.03 -30.19
N ASP A 233 38.08 -24.84 -31.33
CA ASP A 233 37.51 -24.74 -32.67
C ASP A 233 37.02 -26.06 -33.28
N ALA A 234 36.31 -25.83 -34.37
CA ALA A 234 35.75 -26.76 -35.32
C ALA A 234 36.71 -27.82 -35.92
N VAL A 235 36.20 -29.00 -36.17
CA VAL A 235 36.67 -29.84 -37.28
C VAL A 235 35.47 -30.45 -38.01
N VAL A 236 35.40 -30.08 -39.28
CA VAL A 236 34.53 -30.66 -40.30
C VAL A 236 35.12 -32.02 -40.75
N SER A 237 34.31 -33.05 -40.79
CA SER A 237 34.61 -34.22 -41.62
C SER A 237 33.34 -34.81 -42.21
N SER A 238 33.35 -34.81 -43.54
CA SER A 238 32.42 -35.50 -44.44
C SER A 238 32.61 -37.00 -44.41
N HIS A 239 31.51 -37.78 -44.44
CA HIS A 239 31.40 -38.95 -45.35
C HIS A 239 30.06 -39.67 -45.28
N THR A 240 29.43 -39.74 -46.40
CA THR A 240 28.84 -40.86 -47.14
C THR A 240 27.44 -41.36 -46.81
N VAL A 241 26.64 -41.25 -47.83
CA VAL A 241 25.29 -41.75 -48.08
C VAL A 241 25.12 -43.24 -47.81
N ALA A 242 24.06 -43.59 -47.07
CA ALA A 242 23.40 -44.87 -47.17
C ALA A 242 21.89 -44.64 -47.22
N THR A 243 21.31 -44.93 -48.34
CA THR A 243 19.86 -45.00 -48.61
C THR A 243 19.26 -46.17 -47.84
N THR A 244 18.28 -45.85 -46.96
CA THR A 244 17.32 -46.82 -46.48
C THR A 244 15.94 -46.22 -46.37
N THR A 245 15.02 -46.80 -47.11
CA THR A 245 13.57 -46.78 -47.12
C THR A 245 12.84 -46.00 -46.05
N SER A 246 12.06 -45.01 -46.52
CA SER A 246 11.20 -44.10 -45.81
C SER A 246 10.08 -44.82 -45.05
N ALA A 247 10.10 -44.66 -43.72
CA ALA A 247 8.89 -44.70 -42.91
C ALA A 247 8.20 -43.33 -42.98
N PRO A 248 6.90 -43.21 -42.82
CA PRO A 248 6.22 -41.94 -42.92
C PRO A 248 6.73 -40.97 -41.87
N HIS A 249 7.31 -39.86 -42.33
CA HIS A 249 7.68 -38.71 -41.46
C HIS A 249 6.43 -38.20 -40.74
N GLU A 250 6.31 -38.41 -39.45
CA GLU A 250 5.50 -37.55 -38.58
C GLU A 250 6.05 -36.13 -38.70
N GLN A 251 5.35 -35.29 -39.40
CA GLN A 251 5.66 -33.85 -39.44
C GLN A 251 5.34 -33.26 -38.06
N THR A 252 6.34 -33.09 -37.25
CA THR A 252 6.24 -32.33 -35.99
C THR A 252 6.06 -30.88 -36.35
N ILE A 253 4.80 -30.40 -36.27
CA ILE A 253 4.47 -28.99 -36.54
C ILE A 253 4.78 -28.23 -35.24
N SER A 254 5.76 -27.34 -35.29
CA SER A 254 5.96 -26.33 -34.24
C SER A 254 4.80 -25.32 -34.28
N LEU A 255 4.23 -24.98 -33.11
CA LEU A 255 3.20 -23.94 -33.03
C LEU A 255 3.77 -22.57 -33.33
N LEU A 256 5.05 -22.34 -33.05
CA LEU A 256 5.71 -21.07 -33.17
C LEU A 256 6.85 -21.13 -34.21
N GLU A 257 6.97 -20.06 -34.96
CA GLU A 257 8.08 -19.84 -35.93
C GLU A 257 8.89 -18.60 -35.51
N PRO A 258 10.18 -18.52 -35.84
CA PRO A 258 10.98 -17.31 -35.63
C PRO A 258 10.40 -16.09 -36.38
N ALA A 259 10.29 -14.94 -35.69
CA ALA A 259 9.89 -13.68 -36.30
C ALA A 259 11.03 -13.11 -37.15
N THR A 260 10.68 -12.38 -38.20
CA THR A 260 11.60 -11.69 -39.10
C THR A 260 11.50 -10.17 -38.93
N ALA A 261 12.38 -9.40 -39.60
CA ALA A 261 12.34 -7.94 -39.59
C ALA A 261 11.02 -7.37 -40.15
N ILE A 262 10.40 -8.06 -41.10
CA ILE A 262 9.10 -7.68 -41.68
C ILE A 262 8.01 -7.60 -40.64
N HIS A 263 7.98 -8.55 -39.71
CA HIS A 263 6.99 -8.56 -38.61
C HIS A 263 7.19 -7.40 -37.63
N GLN A 264 8.43 -6.97 -37.42
CA GLN A 264 8.73 -5.81 -36.58
C GLN A 264 8.32 -4.50 -37.25
N GLU A 265 8.54 -4.38 -38.54
CA GLU A 265 8.12 -3.22 -39.34
C GLU A 265 6.59 -3.12 -39.40
N ALA A 266 5.91 -4.27 -39.60
CA ALA A 266 4.45 -4.34 -39.53
C ALA A 266 3.93 -3.91 -38.17
N LYS A 267 4.57 -4.34 -37.04
CA LYS A 267 4.22 -3.89 -35.68
C LYS A 267 4.37 -2.37 -35.55
N GLN A 268 5.46 -1.77 -36.05
CA GLN A 268 5.65 -0.32 -35.95
C GLN A 268 4.59 0.44 -36.74
N THR A 269 4.25 -0.02 -37.92
CA THR A 269 3.18 0.57 -38.75
C THR A 269 1.82 0.52 -38.00
N LEU A 270 1.54 -0.59 -37.33
CA LEU A 270 0.32 -0.72 -36.51
C LEU A 270 0.33 0.19 -35.29
N LEU A 271 1.49 0.41 -34.65
CA LEU A 271 1.61 1.38 -33.57
C LEU A 271 1.29 2.79 -34.01
N ASP A 272 1.91 3.21 -35.13
CA ASP A 272 1.70 4.54 -35.72
C ASP A 272 0.23 4.76 -36.06
N LYS A 273 -0.43 3.74 -36.63
CA LYS A 273 -1.86 3.75 -36.92
C LYS A 273 -2.68 3.79 -35.64
N ALA A 274 -2.38 2.98 -34.62
CA ALA A 274 -3.11 2.95 -33.35
C ALA A 274 -3.09 4.31 -32.65
N LEU A 275 -1.99 5.03 -32.70
CA LEU A 275 -1.87 6.37 -32.11
C LEU A 275 -2.83 7.38 -32.78
N THR A 276 -3.22 7.19 -34.05
CA THR A 276 -4.22 8.05 -34.70
C THR A 276 -5.66 7.76 -34.33
N THR A 277 -5.93 6.67 -33.61
CA THR A 277 -7.30 6.26 -33.23
C THR A 277 -7.81 6.91 -31.94
N PHE A 278 -6.96 7.63 -31.22
CA PHE A 278 -7.37 8.28 -29.96
C PHE A 278 -8.29 9.47 -30.24
N ALA A 279 -9.54 9.38 -29.75
CA ALA A 279 -10.47 10.50 -29.77
C ALA A 279 -10.13 11.56 -28.71
N ARG A 280 -9.40 11.15 -27.66
CA ARG A 280 -9.06 12.00 -26.51
C ARG A 280 -7.55 12.03 -26.29
N THR A 281 -7.03 13.23 -26.19
CA THR A 281 -5.63 13.50 -25.84
C THR A 281 -5.54 14.70 -24.92
N VAL A 282 -4.56 14.73 -24.05
CA VAL A 282 -4.26 15.84 -23.16
C VAL A 282 -2.76 15.96 -22.97
N ASP A 283 -2.25 17.16 -23.00
CA ASP A 283 -0.87 17.43 -22.58
C ASP A 283 -0.85 17.44 -21.04
N LEU A 284 -0.11 16.52 -20.44
CA LEU A 284 0.07 16.40 -18.98
C LEU A 284 1.43 16.93 -18.52
N THR A 285 2.16 17.62 -19.39
CA THR A 285 3.37 18.35 -19.03
C THR A 285 3.03 19.44 -18.03
N GLU A 286 3.81 19.58 -16.96
CA GLU A 286 3.60 20.57 -15.88
C GLU A 286 2.23 20.47 -15.17
N VAL A 287 1.44 19.39 -15.35
CA VAL A 287 0.12 19.25 -14.70
C VAL A 287 0.25 19.20 -13.18
N GLU A 288 1.34 18.66 -12.68
CA GLU A 288 1.61 18.56 -11.26
C GLU A 288 1.81 19.94 -10.63
N GLU A 289 2.64 20.78 -11.24
CA GLU A 289 2.91 22.16 -10.82
C GLU A 289 1.62 23.00 -10.89
N ALA A 290 0.85 22.83 -11.96
CA ALA A 290 -0.42 23.52 -12.12
C ALA A 290 -1.43 23.15 -11.03
N LEU A 291 -1.53 21.87 -10.67
CA LEU A 291 -2.38 21.40 -9.57
C LEU A 291 -1.93 21.99 -8.23
N GLU A 292 -0.66 21.88 -7.89
CA GLU A 292 -0.13 22.36 -6.60
C GLU A 292 -0.29 23.88 -6.44
N ALA A 293 -0.12 24.66 -7.53
CA ALA A 293 -0.29 26.09 -7.51
C ALA A 293 -1.78 26.51 -7.39
N GLN A 294 -2.71 25.66 -7.79
CA GLN A 294 -4.14 25.94 -7.83
C GLN A 294 -4.96 25.06 -6.89
N PHE A 295 -4.39 24.75 -5.73
CA PHE A 295 -5.04 23.89 -4.74
C PHE A 295 -6.42 24.40 -4.30
N ASP A 296 -6.59 25.71 -4.16
CA ASP A 296 -7.82 26.36 -3.72
C ASP A 296 -8.65 26.94 -4.89
N ASP A 297 -8.41 26.49 -6.14
CA ASP A 297 -9.15 26.96 -7.33
C ASP A 297 -10.65 26.69 -7.22
N GLU A 298 -11.46 27.64 -7.70
CA GLU A 298 -12.93 27.55 -7.67
C GLU A 298 -13.47 26.33 -8.46
N LEU A 299 -12.72 25.79 -9.42
CA LEU A 299 -13.09 24.58 -10.16
C LEU A 299 -13.52 23.46 -9.22
N TRP A 300 -12.85 23.29 -8.09
CA TRP A 300 -13.16 22.22 -7.14
C TRP A 300 -14.54 22.41 -6.50
N LYS A 301 -14.97 23.65 -6.29
CA LYS A 301 -16.32 23.98 -5.81
C LYS A 301 -17.36 23.84 -6.91
N ASP A 302 -17.00 24.14 -8.16
CA ASP A 302 -17.89 24.06 -9.32
C ASP A 302 -18.27 22.63 -9.67
N ILE A 303 -17.30 21.70 -9.64
CA ILE A 303 -17.53 20.28 -9.99
C ILE A 303 -18.11 19.46 -8.84
N THR A 304 -17.90 19.85 -7.59
CA THR A 304 -18.30 19.06 -6.42
C THR A 304 -19.81 18.82 -6.34
N PRO A 305 -20.70 19.79 -6.61
CA PRO A 305 -22.15 19.57 -6.54
C PRO A 305 -22.68 18.49 -7.51
N THR A 306 -21.98 18.24 -8.62
CA THR A 306 -22.36 17.18 -9.58
C THR A 306 -21.91 15.79 -9.12
N CYS A 307 -20.88 15.70 -8.26
CA CYS A 307 -20.37 14.44 -7.75
C CYS A 307 -21.30 13.84 -6.71
N ILE A 308 -21.86 12.68 -6.98
CA ILE A 308 -22.74 11.92 -6.06
C ILE A 308 -21.98 10.99 -5.10
N SER A 309 -20.65 11.05 -5.06
CA SER A 309 -19.78 10.18 -4.22
C SER A 309 -20.01 8.67 -4.42
N CYS A 310 -20.42 8.21 -5.62
CA CYS A 310 -20.69 6.80 -5.91
C CYS A 310 -19.45 5.89 -5.89
N SER A 311 -18.26 6.47 -5.86
CA SER A 311 -16.97 5.77 -5.85
C SER A 311 -16.65 4.97 -7.13
N GLY A 312 -17.44 4.98 -8.20
CA GLY A 312 -17.17 4.27 -9.44
C GLY A 312 -15.77 4.55 -10.00
N CYS A 313 -15.36 5.84 -10.01
CA CYS A 313 -14.05 6.28 -10.48
C CYS A 313 -12.85 5.71 -9.71
N THR A 314 -13.03 5.20 -8.49
CA THR A 314 -11.97 4.58 -7.66
C THR A 314 -12.12 3.06 -7.63
N GLN A 315 -13.34 2.53 -7.67
CA GLN A 315 -13.60 1.09 -7.64
C GLN A 315 -13.12 0.40 -8.93
N LEU A 316 -13.30 1.03 -10.09
CA LEU A 316 -12.85 0.50 -11.38
C LEU A 316 -11.43 0.94 -11.78
N CYS A 317 -10.80 1.82 -11.01
CA CYS A 317 -9.45 2.28 -11.32
C CYS A 317 -8.40 1.20 -10.99
N PRO A 318 -7.57 0.78 -11.98
CA PRO A 318 -6.58 -0.27 -11.77
C PRO A 318 -5.38 0.17 -10.94
N THR A 319 -5.20 1.47 -10.71
CA THR A 319 -4.13 2.02 -9.87
C THR A 319 -4.62 2.53 -8.51
N CYS A 320 -5.88 2.29 -8.12
CA CYS A 320 -6.37 2.62 -6.79
C CYS A 320 -6.05 1.51 -5.79
N THR A 321 -5.42 1.89 -4.67
CA THR A 321 -4.88 0.98 -3.65
C THR A 321 -5.64 1.03 -2.32
N CYS A 322 -6.60 1.94 -2.16
CA CYS A 322 -7.35 2.14 -0.92
C CYS A 322 -8.08 0.88 -0.47
N PHE A 323 -7.92 0.50 0.80
CA PHE A 323 -8.64 -0.61 1.38
C PHE A 323 -9.04 -0.35 2.83
N GLN A 324 -10.12 -0.99 3.27
CA GLN A 324 -10.56 -1.05 4.65
C GLN A 324 -10.12 -2.37 5.27
N VAL A 325 -9.94 -2.36 6.57
CA VAL A 325 -9.68 -3.55 7.40
C VAL A 325 -10.92 -3.83 8.24
N ILE A 326 -11.47 -5.03 8.12
CA ILE A 326 -12.67 -5.47 8.85
C ILE A 326 -12.42 -6.76 9.62
N GLU A 327 -13.17 -6.95 10.71
CA GLU A 327 -13.15 -8.17 11.52
C GLU A 327 -14.38 -9.02 11.20
N GLU A 328 -14.17 -10.32 11.00
CA GLU A 328 -15.20 -11.36 11.04
C GLU A 328 -14.93 -12.27 12.22
N ALA A 329 -15.74 -12.15 13.27
CA ALA A 329 -15.60 -12.92 14.50
C ALA A 329 -16.57 -14.08 14.55
N THR A 330 -16.12 -15.18 15.16
CA THR A 330 -16.91 -16.34 15.55
C THR A 330 -16.77 -16.58 17.06
N PRO A 331 -17.58 -17.42 17.69
CA PRO A 331 -17.47 -17.69 19.13
C PRO A 331 -16.10 -18.25 19.57
N SER A 332 -15.34 -18.89 18.67
CA SER A 332 -14.06 -19.55 18.98
C SER A 332 -12.88 -18.97 18.21
N GLY A 333 -13.05 -17.81 17.56
CA GLY A 333 -11.98 -17.22 16.76
C GLY A 333 -12.50 -16.22 15.73
N GLY A 334 -11.76 -16.02 14.67
CA GLY A 334 -12.15 -15.11 13.61
C GLY A 334 -11.04 -14.85 12.61
N LYS A 335 -11.31 -13.93 11.71
CA LYS A 335 -10.33 -13.47 10.72
C LYS A 335 -10.42 -11.97 10.50
N ARG A 336 -9.30 -11.38 10.17
CA ARG A 336 -9.21 -10.00 9.71
C ARG A 336 -9.10 -9.98 8.20
N LEU A 337 -9.96 -9.20 7.57
CA LEU A 337 -10.03 -9.08 6.13
C LEU A 337 -9.59 -7.71 5.66
N ARG A 338 -8.93 -7.68 4.52
CA ARG A 338 -8.74 -6.51 3.67
C ARG A 338 -9.86 -6.49 2.63
N VAL A 339 -10.60 -5.39 2.56
CA VAL A 339 -11.64 -5.16 1.54
C VAL A 339 -11.38 -3.84 0.84
N LYS A 340 -11.63 -3.76 -0.46
CA LYS A 340 -11.45 -2.53 -1.23
C LYS A 340 -12.30 -1.40 -0.66
N ASP A 341 -11.72 -0.19 -0.54
CA ASP A 341 -12.39 1.02 -0.06
C ASP A 341 -12.17 2.18 -1.03
N SER A 342 -12.71 3.33 -0.71
CA SER A 342 -12.65 4.50 -1.56
C SER A 342 -12.38 5.80 -0.78
N CYS A 343 -11.39 6.56 -1.23
CA CYS A 343 -11.13 7.91 -0.72
C CYS A 343 -12.28 8.90 -0.99
N GLN A 344 -13.29 8.50 -1.79
CA GLN A 344 -14.47 9.31 -2.08
C GLN A 344 -15.56 9.18 -1.01
N THR A 345 -15.52 8.12 -0.19
CA THR A 345 -16.50 7.93 0.89
C THR A 345 -16.23 8.86 2.06
N GLU A 346 -17.29 9.35 2.70
CA GLU A 346 -17.18 10.24 3.86
C GLU A 346 -16.48 9.58 5.06
N GLY A 347 -16.70 8.27 5.24
CA GLY A 347 -16.12 7.51 6.35
C GLY A 347 -14.62 7.23 6.22
N PHE A 348 -14.02 7.42 5.04
CA PHE A 348 -12.64 7.03 4.76
C PHE A 348 -11.62 7.72 5.67
N THR A 349 -11.74 9.03 5.87
CA THR A 349 -10.82 9.82 6.73
C THR A 349 -11.41 10.20 8.09
N ARG A 350 -12.62 9.74 8.40
CA ARG A 350 -13.33 10.11 9.64
C ARG A 350 -12.64 9.55 10.88
N ASN A 351 -12.23 10.41 11.79
CA ASN A 351 -11.64 10.05 13.06
C ASN A 351 -12.68 9.60 14.09
N ALA A 352 -12.25 8.94 15.16
CA ALA A 352 -13.05 8.74 16.36
C ALA A 352 -13.53 10.10 16.89
N GLY A 353 -14.78 10.20 17.37
CA GLY A 353 -15.38 11.48 17.71
C GLY A 353 -16.03 12.21 16.53
N TRP A 354 -16.15 11.55 15.38
CA TRP A 354 -16.89 11.99 14.19
C TRP A 354 -16.30 13.21 13.45
N HIS A 355 -15.09 13.62 13.80
CA HIS A 355 -14.40 14.62 13.01
C HIS A 355 -13.92 14.03 11.68
N ASN A 356 -14.32 14.64 10.57
CA ASN A 356 -13.81 14.31 9.25
C ASN A 356 -12.98 15.48 8.73
N PRO A 357 -11.67 15.33 8.56
CA PRO A 357 -10.81 16.39 8.08
C PRO A 357 -11.10 16.78 6.62
N ARG A 358 -11.69 15.87 5.83
CA ARG A 358 -12.00 16.11 4.41
C ARG A 358 -13.47 16.39 4.19
N THR A 359 -13.77 17.59 3.68
CA THR A 359 -15.09 17.96 3.14
C THR A 359 -15.37 17.21 1.83
N HIS A 360 -16.55 17.38 1.26
CA HIS A 360 -16.86 16.82 -0.05
C HIS A 360 -15.94 17.40 -1.16
N VAL A 361 -15.69 18.71 -1.13
CA VAL A 361 -14.76 19.36 -2.07
C VAL A 361 -13.37 18.74 -1.99
N ASP A 362 -12.87 18.53 -0.77
CA ASP A 362 -11.55 17.95 -0.55
C ASP A 362 -11.46 16.52 -1.09
N ARG A 363 -12.50 15.69 -0.92
CA ARG A 363 -12.53 14.33 -1.44
C ARG A 363 -12.50 14.29 -2.98
N VAL A 364 -13.31 15.17 -3.61
CA VAL A 364 -13.33 15.27 -5.08
C VAL A 364 -11.96 15.73 -5.60
N ARG A 365 -11.40 16.81 -5.07
CA ARG A 365 -10.07 17.32 -5.40
C ARG A 365 -8.99 16.25 -5.21
N TYR A 366 -8.99 15.59 -4.05
CA TYR A 366 -8.00 14.57 -3.69
C TYR A 366 -7.88 13.46 -4.73
N ARG A 367 -8.98 13.04 -5.36
CA ARG A 367 -9.00 12.01 -6.41
C ARG A 367 -8.07 12.35 -7.58
N PHE A 368 -8.05 13.62 -8.01
CA PHE A 368 -7.24 14.07 -9.14
C PHE A 368 -5.79 14.24 -8.74
N TYR A 369 -5.54 14.85 -7.59
CA TYR A 369 -4.19 14.97 -7.03
C TYR A 369 -3.54 13.61 -6.80
N ASP A 370 -4.27 12.63 -6.29
CA ASP A 370 -3.75 11.28 -6.09
C ASP A 370 -3.28 10.62 -7.39
N LYS A 371 -3.95 10.91 -8.53
CA LYS A 371 -3.64 10.32 -9.84
C LYS A 371 -2.60 11.09 -10.64
N LEU A 372 -2.57 12.39 -10.52
CA LEU A 372 -1.74 13.26 -11.36
C LEU A 372 -0.53 13.86 -10.63
N SER A 373 -0.47 13.76 -9.28
CA SER A 373 0.63 14.28 -8.46
C SER A 373 1.07 13.30 -7.35
N TYR A 374 0.28 13.12 -6.28
CA TYR A 374 0.73 12.57 -5.00
C TYR A 374 1.40 11.19 -5.06
N VAL A 375 0.82 10.22 -5.79
CA VAL A 375 1.40 8.87 -5.89
C VAL A 375 2.66 8.91 -6.76
N GLY A 376 2.60 9.65 -7.88
CA GLY A 376 3.74 9.83 -8.76
C GLY A 376 4.94 10.40 -8.01
N ARG A 377 4.73 11.50 -7.30
CA ARG A 377 5.75 12.20 -6.51
C ARG A 377 6.37 11.32 -5.44
N ARG A 378 5.56 10.56 -4.69
CA ARG A 378 6.07 9.67 -3.65
C ARG A 378 6.98 8.58 -4.20
N PHE A 379 6.63 7.98 -5.32
CA PHE A 379 7.33 6.82 -5.87
C PHE A 379 8.23 7.11 -7.07
N GLY A 380 8.43 8.38 -7.41
CA GLY A 380 9.27 8.81 -8.53
C GLY A 380 8.72 8.42 -9.89
N LEU A 381 7.40 8.35 -10.01
CA LEU A 381 6.70 8.19 -11.27
C LEU A 381 6.23 9.57 -11.76
N SER A 382 6.08 9.74 -13.07
CA SER A 382 5.47 10.97 -13.59
C SER A 382 4.03 11.13 -13.10
N ARG A 383 3.29 10.03 -12.98
CA ARG A 383 1.91 9.98 -12.47
C ARG A 383 1.49 8.55 -12.18
N SER A 384 0.36 8.35 -11.47
CA SER A 384 -0.21 7.02 -11.27
C SER A 384 -1.40 6.72 -12.20
N CYS A 385 -1.88 7.68 -12.96
CA CYS A 385 -2.92 7.46 -13.97
C CYS A 385 -2.35 6.78 -15.21
N THR A 386 -3.02 5.74 -15.72
CA THR A 386 -2.65 5.00 -16.93
C THR A 386 -3.57 5.27 -18.11
N GLY A 387 -4.38 6.33 -18.07
CA GLY A 387 -5.21 6.76 -19.19
C GLY A 387 -6.22 5.72 -19.70
N CYS A 388 -6.62 4.76 -18.88
CA CYS A 388 -7.47 3.64 -19.29
C CYS A 388 -8.95 4.00 -19.54
N GLY A 389 -9.39 5.23 -19.23
CA GLY A 389 -10.75 5.74 -19.47
C GLY A 389 -11.84 5.28 -18.52
N ARG A 390 -11.66 4.19 -17.74
CA ARG A 390 -12.74 3.60 -16.90
C ARG A 390 -13.43 4.60 -15.97
N CYS A 391 -12.70 5.56 -15.41
CA CYS A 391 -13.28 6.55 -14.50
C CYS A 391 -14.15 7.58 -15.23
N ILE A 392 -13.95 7.78 -16.52
CA ILE A 392 -14.77 8.65 -17.37
C ILE A 392 -16.03 7.89 -17.73
N THR A 393 -15.90 6.71 -18.36
CA THR A 393 -17.00 5.83 -18.76
C THR A 393 -17.99 5.56 -17.63
N THR A 394 -17.51 5.27 -16.41
CA THR A 394 -18.37 4.91 -15.27
C THR A 394 -19.02 6.08 -14.54
N CYS A 395 -18.62 7.33 -14.84
CA CYS A 395 -19.09 8.49 -14.07
C CYS A 395 -20.47 8.96 -14.52
N PRO A 396 -21.55 8.78 -13.73
CA PRO A 396 -22.88 9.21 -14.11
C PRO A 396 -23.05 10.74 -14.17
N ALA A 397 -22.06 11.48 -13.61
CA ALA A 397 -22.01 12.93 -13.62
C ALA A 397 -21.06 13.48 -14.70
N HIS A 398 -20.46 12.60 -15.52
CA HIS A 398 -19.53 12.95 -16.60
C HIS A 398 -18.35 13.81 -16.14
N ILE A 399 -17.87 13.57 -14.89
CA ILE A 399 -16.68 14.25 -14.38
C ILE A 399 -15.44 13.61 -15.03
N ASP A 400 -14.75 14.38 -15.84
CA ASP A 400 -13.66 13.92 -16.70
C ASP A 400 -12.30 14.41 -16.19
N ILE A 401 -11.36 13.49 -15.99
CA ILE A 401 -10.00 13.81 -15.53
C ILE A 401 -9.21 14.58 -16.59
N ILE A 402 -9.50 14.38 -17.88
CA ILE A 402 -8.86 15.10 -18.98
C ILE A 402 -9.24 16.56 -18.96
N ASP A 403 -10.55 16.84 -18.87
CA ASP A 403 -11.08 18.22 -18.87
C ASP A 403 -10.60 18.98 -17.64
N ILE A 404 -10.52 18.30 -16.48
CA ILE A 404 -10.01 18.89 -15.25
C ILE A 404 -8.52 19.22 -15.40
N ALA A 405 -7.70 18.30 -15.88
CA ALA A 405 -6.28 18.54 -16.09
C ALA A 405 -6.05 19.72 -17.06
N ALA A 406 -6.73 19.73 -18.19
CA ALA A 406 -6.65 20.81 -19.19
C ALA A 406 -7.12 22.15 -18.61
N THR A 407 -8.20 22.17 -17.84
CA THR A 407 -8.75 23.40 -17.23
C THR A 407 -7.78 23.97 -16.20
N ILE A 408 -7.22 23.16 -15.32
CA ILE A 408 -6.26 23.60 -14.29
C ILE A 408 -5.00 24.15 -14.96
N GLN A 409 -4.45 23.45 -15.95
CA GLN A 409 -3.26 23.91 -16.66
C GLN A 409 -3.52 25.24 -17.40
N LYS A 410 -4.68 25.37 -18.06
CA LYS A 410 -5.06 26.60 -18.74
C LYS A 410 -5.15 27.78 -17.74
N ARG A 411 -5.88 27.62 -16.63
CA ARG A 411 -6.01 28.65 -15.60
C ARG A 411 -4.65 29.05 -15.00
N TRP A 412 -3.79 28.07 -14.77
CA TRP A 412 -2.42 28.29 -14.28
C TRP A 412 -1.56 29.09 -15.24
N GLN A 413 -1.66 28.79 -16.55
CA GLN A 413 -0.97 29.53 -17.62
C GLN A 413 -1.51 30.96 -17.71
N GLU A 414 -2.83 31.16 -17.69
CA GLU A 414 -3.50 32.47 -17.70
C GLU A 414 -3.13 33.33 -16.48
N ALA A 415 -2.88 32.69 -15.32
CA ALA A 415 -2.39 33.34 -14.13
C ALA A 415 -0.88 33.64 -14.12
N GLY A 416 -0.16 33.36 -15.22
CA GLY A 416 1.27 33.62 -15.36
C GLY A 416 2.16 32.55 -14.68
N LYS A 417 1.68 31.32 -14.57
CA LYS A 417 2.36 30.19 -13.97
C LYS A 417 2.87 30.47 -12.54
N PRO A 418 2.00 30.84 -11.59
CA PRO A 418 2.41 31.10 -10.21
C PRO A 418 3.10 29.86 -9.63
N LYS A 419 4.12 30.08 -8.82
CA LYS A 419 4.76 28.99 -8.08
C LYS A 419 3.80 28.40 -7.07
N ALA A 420 3.88 27.08 -6.88
CA ALA A 420 3.14 26.42 -5.82
C ALA A 420 3.57 26.98 -4.45
N LEU A 421 2.59 27.37 -3.63
CA LEU A 421 2.82 27.79 -2.25
C LEU A 421 3.28 26.62 -1.36
N ARG A 422 2.94 25.41 -1.78
CA ARG A 422 3.17 24.16 -1.07
C ARG A 422 3.80 23.18 -2.03
N MET A 423 5.09 22.98 -1.93
CA MET A 423 5.71 21.86 -2.61
C MET A 423 5.60 20.65 -1.68
N ALA A 424 4.97 19.58 -2.14
CA ALA A 424 5.13 18.30 -1.48
C ALA A 424 6.62 18.00 -1.39
N PRO A 425 7.13 17.50 -0.25
CA PRO A 425 8.55 17.23 -0.10
C PRO A 425 9.04 16.30 -1.21
N GLU A 426 10.30 16.51 -1.57
CA GLU A 426 11.04 15.60 -2.42
C GLU A 426 10.95 14.18 -1.85
N ARG A 427 10.94 13.22 -2.77
CA ARG A 427 10.95 11.78 -2.55
C ARG A 427 11.66 11.39 -1.26
N TYR A 428 10.99 10.64 -0.41
CA TYR A 428 11.59 10.00 0.77
C TYR A 428 12.57 8.91 0.30
N ASP A 429 13.82 9.27 0.06
CA ASP A 429 14.83 8.40 -0.56
C ASP A 429 15.29 7.22 0.30
N LYS A 430 14.76 7.03 1.51
CA LYS A 430 15.24 6.02 2.45
C LYS A 430 14.16 5.44 3.37
N ALA A 431 13.01 5.09 2.86
CA ALA A 431 12.21 4.15 3.64
C ALA A 431 12.89 2.77 3.56
N PRO A 432 13.32 2.17 4.68
CA PRO A 432 13.87 0.83 4.64
C PRO A 432 12.85 -0.12 4.03
N THR A 433 13.33 -1.03 3.18
CA THR A 433 12.45 -2.06 2.62
C THR A 433 12.32 -3.17 3.66
N HIS A 434 11.23 -3.18 4.40
CA HIS A 434 10.93 -4.21 5.39
C HIS A 434 10.10 -5.33 4.76
N LEU A 435 10.66 -6.52 4.74
CA LEU A 435 9.93 -7.74 4.43
C LEU A 435 9.60 -8.46 5.75
N ASP A 436 8.34 -8.36 6.17
CA ASP A 436 7.82 -9.09 7.32
C ASP A 436 6.58 -9.88 6.90
N ALA A 437 6.68 -11.21 6.98
CA ALA A 437 5.56 -12.11 6.69
C ALA A 437 4.38 -11.89 7.65
N ASN A 438 4.65 -11.36 8.85
CA ASN A 438 3.68 -11.09 9.90
C ASN A 438 3.20 -9.64 9.92
N LEU A 439 3.48 -8.85 8.87
CA LEU A 439 3.19 -7.41 8.81
C LEU A 439 1.81 -7.00 9.34
N TYR A 440 0.80 -7.83 9.12
CA TYR A 440 -0.57 -7.58 9.56
C TYR A 440 -1.00 -8.42 10.77
N THR A 441 -0.16 -9.34 11.25
CA THR A 441 -0.51 -10.27 12.33
C THR A 441 -0.11 -9.68 13.68
N PRO A 442 -1.07 -9.46 14.61
CA PRO A 442 -0.75 -8.93 15.94
C PRO A 442 -0.11 -10.02 16.81
N ARG A 443 0.86 -9.63 17.62
CA ARG A 443 1.43 -10.47 18.67
C ARG A 443 0.52 -10.40 19.90
N PRO A 444 0.18 -11.54 20.54
CA PRO A 444 -0.61 -11.55 21.77
C PRO A 444 0.12 -10.88 22.93
N ALA A 445 -0.64 -10.09 23.71
CA ALA A 445 -0.16 -9.41 24.89
C ALA A 445 -1.26 -9.38 25.94
N VAL A 446 -0.89 -9.40 27.23
CA VAL A 446 -1.81 -9.45 28.36
C VAL A 446 -1.91 -8.10 29.05
N ILE A 447 -3.12 -7.67 29.41
CA ILE A 447 -3.35 -6.51 30.26
C ILE A 447 -3.04 -6.91 31.70
N THR A 448 -1.93 -6.41 32.25
CA THR A 448 -1.47 -6.78 33.61
C THR A 448 -2.03 -5.86 34.70
N ARG A 449 -2.36 -4.61 34.35
CA ARG A 449 -2.92 -3.62 35.29
C ARG A 449 -3.68 -2.53 34.54
N ILE A 450 -4.72 -2.00 35.16
CA ILE A 450 -5.52 -0.86 34.68
C ILE A 450 -5.60 0.18 35.78
N GLU A 451 -5.26 1.42 35.47
CA GLU A 451 -5.39 2.57 36.36
C GLU A 451 -6.30 3.63 35.73
N LYS A 452 -7.16 4.24 36.53
CA LYS A 452 -8.10 5.25 36.08
C LYS A 452 -7.47 6.64 36.17
N GLU A 453 -7.34 7.33 35.06
CA GLU A 453 -6.84 8.71 35.02
C GLU A 453 -7.97 9.75 35.11
N THR A 454 -9.04 9.53 34.35
CA THR A 454 -10.23 10.38 34.35
C THR A 454 -11.50 9.53 34.24
N SER A 455 -12.68 10.15 34.13
CA SER A 455 -13.94 9.41 33.94
C SER A 455 -13.97 8.50 32.72
N ASN A 456 -13.20 8.81 31.68
CA ASN A 456 -13.18 8.08 30.40
C ASN A 456 -11.77 7.86 29.83
N ILE A 457 -10.73 8.04 30.64
CA ILE A 457 -9.34 7.74 30.26
C ILE A 457 -8.74 6.78 31.28
N ASN A 458 -8.20 5.68 30.80
CA ASN A 458 -7.50 4.68 31.58
C ASN A 458 -6.06 4.52 31.12
N ARG A 459 -5.15 4.20 32.05
CA ARG A 459 -3.81 3.68 31.78
C ARG A 459 -3.84 2.17 31.80
N TYR A 460 -3.32 1.54 30.76
CA TYR A 460 -3.21 0.10 30.62
C TYR A 460 -1.74 -0.29 30.64
N PHE A 461 -1.39 -1.19 31.53
CA PHE A 461 -0.07 -1.81 31.58
C PHE A 461 -0.17 -3.15 30.88
N ILE A 462 0.64 -3.36 29.88
CA ILE A 462 0.52 -4.47 28.93
C ILE A 462 1.89 -5.13 28.77
N GLU A 463 1.90 -6.47 28.80
CA GLU A 463 3.10 -7.27 28.61
C GLU A 463 2.88 -8.26 27.48
N TYR A 464 3.90 -8.46 26.61
CA TYR A 464 3.83 -9.51 25.61
C TYR A 464 3.74 -10.89 26.25
N CYS A 465 2.96 -11.80 25.64
CA CYS A 465 2.89 -13.20 26.07
C CYS A 465 4.17 -13.97 25.68
N ASP A 466 4.92 -13.48 24.70
CA ASP A 466 6.24 -13.94 24.26
C ASP A 466 7.27 -12.83 24.46
N ALA A 467 8.50 -13.13 24.81
CA ALA A 467 9.55 -12.13 25.01
C ALA A 467 10.02 -11.57 23.63
N PRO A 468 9.99 -10.26 23.42
CA PRO A 468 10.66 -9.65 22.26
C PRO A 468 12.17 -9.55 22.49
N ASP A 469 12.95 -9.73 21.42
CA ASP A 469 14.41 -9.68 21.46
C ASP A 469 14.99 -8.30 21.07
N GLU A 470 14.15 -7.31 20.72
CA GLU A 470 14.60 -6.05 20.13
C GLU A 470 14.35 -4.85 21.05
N PRO A 471 15.36 -3.98 21.25
CA PRO A 471 15.17 -2.69 21.91
C PRO A 471 14.27 -1.79 21.04
N MET A 472 13.37 -1.03 21.68
CA MET A 472 12.39 -0.18 20.99
C MET A 472 12.74 1.30 21.22
N ASP A 473 12.82 2.07 20.12
CA ASP A 473 12.75 3.53 20.21
C ASP A 473 11.29 3.94 20.27
N LEU A 474 10.86 4.45 21.41
CA LEU A 474 9.45 4.67 21.71
C LEU A 474 9.03 6.14 21.63
N SER A 475 9.98 7.06 21.53
CA SER A 475 9.69 8.51 21.57
C SER A 475 8.84 8.98 20.40
N GLY A 476 7.54 9.14 20.62
CA GLY A 476 6.60 9.63 19.60
C GLY A 476 6.10 8.59 18.61
N GLN A 477 6.55 7.34 18.68
CA GLN A 477 6.02 6.23 17.90
C GLN A 477 4.68 5.74 18.45
N PHE A 478 4.03 4.81 17.73
CA PHE A 478 2.73 4.24 18.12
C PHE A 478 2.68 2.73 17.86
N TYR A 479 1.73 2.08 18.52
CA TYR A 479 1.35 0.70 18.24
C TYR A 479 -0.06 0.64 17.67
N MET A 480 -0.29 -0.36 16.82
CA MET A 480 -1.62 -0.81 16.43
C MET A 480 -2.10 -1.82 17.48
N LEU A 481 -3.10 -1.44 18.26
CA LEU A 481 -3.65 -2.21 19.35
C LEU A 481 -4.95 -2.89 18.91
N THR A 482 -4.99 -4.22 18.95
CA THR A 482 -6.10 -5.06 18.52
C THR A 482 -6.93 -5.53 19.70
N VAL A 483 -8.25 -5.30 19.67
CA VAL A 483 -9.23 -6.06 20.45
C VAL A 483 -9.82 -7.11 19.51
N PHE A 484 -9.51 -8.38 19.73
CA PHE A 484 -9.91 -9.47 18.85
C PHE A 484 -11.44 -9.52 18.68
N GLY A 485 -11.90 -9.66 17.43
CA GLY A 485 -13.32 -9.64 17.07
C GLY A 485 -13.97 -8.26 17.02
N VAL A 486 -13.25 -7.20 17.41
CA VAL A 486 -13.77 -5.83 17.42
C VAL A 486 -13.05 -4.96 16.38
N GLY A 487 -11.71 -5.00 16.34
CA GLY A 487 -10.90 -4.23 15.44
C GLY A 487 -9.58 -3.76 16.03
N GLU A 488 -8.96 -2.79 15.38
CA GLU A 488 -7.62 -2.28 15.68
C GLU A 488 -7.58 -0.76 15.67
N ILE A 489 -6.72 -0.18 16.51
CA ILE A 489 -6.53 1.27 16.60
C ILE A 489 -5.07 1.64 16.87
N ALA A 490 -4.61 2.76 16.29
CA ALA A 490 -3.29 3.33 16.58
C ALA A 490 -3.32 4.06 17.92
N ILE A 491 -2.38 3.74 18.81
CA ILE A 491 -2.20 4.38 20.12
C ILE A 491 -0.72 4.70 20.32
N SER A 492 -0.42 5.96 20.63
CA SER A 492 0.92 6.38 20.99
C SER A 492 1.37 5.75 22.29
N ILE A 493 2.64 5.44 22.41
CA ILE A 493 3.23 4.83 23.61
C ILE A 493 3.74 5.95 24.52
N PRO A 494 3.17 6.16 25.69
CA PRO A 494 3.69 7.14 26.65
C PRO A 494 4.88 6.63 27.45
N PHE A 495 5.09 5.32 27.53
CA PHE A 495 6.22 4.71 28.22
C PHE A 495 6.41 3.24 27.79
N GLY A 496 7.66 2.77 27.82
CA GLY A 496 8.04 1.37 27.64
C GLY A 496 9.36 1.08 28.33
N ASP A 497 9.56 -0.15 28.77
CA ASP A 497 10.86 -0.58 29.32
C ASP A 497 11.81 -1.05 28.20
N SER A 498 13.08 -1.10 28.51
CA SER A 498 14.08 -1.77 27.66
C SER A 498 14.35 -3.15 28.27
N PRO A 499 14.04 -4.25 27.57
CA PRO A 499 13.91 -4.46 26.10
C PRO A 499 12.51 -4.36 25.50
N GLY A 500 11.56 -3.63 26.08
CA GLY A 500 10.25 -3.42 25.47
C GLY A 500 9.22 -4.52 25.70
N THR A 501 9.38 -5.28 26.77
CA THR A 501 8.41 -6.33 27.17
C THR A 501 7.17 -5.75 27.83
N LYS A 502 7.34 -4.64 28.55
CA LYS A 502 6.28 -3.95 29.32
C LYS A 502 6.00 -2.59 28.74
N MET A 503 4.76 -2.33 28.46
CA MET A 503 4.32 -1.08 27.84
C MET A 503 3.18 -0.48 28.64
N GLU A 504 3.15 0.86 28.67
CA GLU A 504 2.03 1.62 29.22
C GLU A 504 1.31 2.33 28.06
N PHE A 505 -0.01 2.30 28.08
CA PHE A 505 -0.84 3.03 27.13
C PHE A 505 -1.90 3.84 27.89
N CYS A 506 -2.01 5.13 27.57
CA CYS A 506 -3.06 5.98 28.14
C CYS A 506 -4.14 6.22 27.07
N ILE A 507 -5.32 5.67 27.28
CA ILE A 507 -6.33 5.54 26.22
C ILE A 507 -7.65 6.14 26.66
N LYS A 508 -8.17 7.05 25.82
CA LYS A 508 -9.50 7.63 25.96
C LYS A 508 -10.55 6.76 25.29
N ALA A 509 -11.56 6.34 26.03
CA ALA A 509 -12.72 5.62 25.49
C ALA A 509 -13.59 6.60 24.67
N THR A 510 -13.56 6.44 23.34
CA THR A 510 -14.24 7.36 22.40
C THR A 510 -14.87 6.63 21.21
N GLY A 511 -14.18 5.61 20.63
CA GLY A 511 -14.61 4.88 19.44
C GLY A 511 -14.91 3.41 19.75
N LYS A 512 -15.30 2.64 18.71
CA LYS A 512 -15.67 1.22 18.84
C LYS A 512 -14.62 0.39 19.60
N VAL A 513 -13.36 0.47 19.15
CA VAL A 513 -12.27 -0.34 19.72
C VAL A 513 -11.90 0.12 21.13
N THR A 514 -11.77 1.43 21.36
CA THR A 514 -11.39 1.97 22.68
C THR A 514 -12.49 1.80 23.72
N ASN A 515 -13.78 1.80 23.34
CA ASN A 515 -14.88 1.47 24.25
C ASN A 515 -14.87 -0.02 24.61
N ALA A 516 -14.67 -0.91 23.61
CA ALA A 516 -14.55 -2.33 23.88
C ALA A 516 -13.34 -2.64 24.79
N LEU A 517 -12.19 -1.97 24.57
CA LEU A 517 -11.03 -2.10 25.43
C LEU A 517 -11.32 -1.66 26.87
N ALA A 518 -12.13 -0.61 27.07
CA ALA A 518 -12.48 -0.10 28.39
C ALA A 518 -13.35 -1.08 29.22
N GLU A 519 -13.97 -2.05 28.56
CA GLU A 519 -14.78 -3.11 29.18
C GLU A 519 -13.95 -4.36 29.53
N LEU A 520 -12.71 -4.47 29.03
CA LEU A 520 -11.86 -5.63 29.28
C LEU A 520 -11.27 -5.59 30.71
N PRO A 521 -11.33 -6.70 31.44
CA PRO A 521 -10.68 -6.82 32.77
C PRO A 521 -9.18 -7.05 32.65
N VAL A 522 -8.47 -6.87 33.77
CA VAL A 522 -7.08 -7.32 33.93
C VAL A 522 -7.01 -8.83 33.65
N GLY A 523 -5.95 -9.26 32.96
CA GLY A 523 -5.77 -10.63 32.48
C GLY A 523 -6.27 -10.86 31.05
N SER A 524 -7.00 -9.91 30.45
CA SER A 524 -7.46 -10.04 29.07
C SER A 524 -6.29 -10.01 28.09
N ILE A 525 -6.40 -10.84 27.05
CA ILE A 525 -5.44 -10.87 25.93
C ILE A 525 -5.90 -9.92 24.83
N ILE A 526 -4.97 -9.11 24.37
CA ILE A 526 -5.10 -8.21 23.21
C ILE A 526 -3.97 -8.49 22.22
N GLY A 527 -4.02 -7.86 21.06
CA GLY A 527 -2.95 -7.97 20.08
C GLY A 527 -2.21 -6.65 19.90
N LEU A 528 -0.90 -6.71 19.66
CA LEU A 528 -0.04 -5.55 19.40
C LEU A 528 0.77 -5.73 18.13
N ARG A 529 0.85 -4.67 17.31
CA ARG A 529 1.75 -4.54 16.17
C ARG A 529 2.48 -3.21 16.23
N GLY A 530 3.77 -3.18 15.99
CA GLY A 530 4.60 -1.99 16.05
C GLY A 530 5.95 -2.28 16.73
N PRO A 531 6.74 -1.23 17.04
CA PRO A 531 6.38 0.20 16.91
C PRO A 531 6.39 0.68 15.46
N TYR A 532 5.54 1.65 15.16
CA TYR A 532 5.44 2.28 13.84
C TYR A 532 5.62 3.79 13.93
N GLY A 533 5.94 4.38 12.78
CA GLY A 533 6.04 5.80 12.64
C GLY A 533 7.41 6.37 13.01
N ARG A 534 7.58 7.65 12.68
CA ARG A 534 8.80 8.44 12.89
C ARG A 534 8.88 8.92 14.34
N PRO A 535 9.98 8.64 15.05
CA PRO A 535 10.17 9.13 16.43
C PRO A 535 10.56 10.61 16.47
N PHE A 536 10.53 11.19 17.67
CA PHE A 536 11.13 12.50 17.93
C PHE A 536 12.67 12.40 17.89
N PRO A 537 13.35 13.38 17.29
CA PRO A 537 14.82 13.39 17.19
C PRO A 537 15.46 13.91 18.50
N MET A 538 15.47 13.12 19.56
CA MET A 538 15.93 13.50 20.90
C MET A 538 17.36 14.08 20.91
N GLU A 539 18.25 13.58 20.07
CA GLU A 539 19.62 14.11 19.93
C GLU A 539 19.64 15.57 19.47
N ALA A 540 18.67 15.99 18.65
CA ALA A 540 18.56 17.37 18.18
C ALA A 540 18.09 18.36 19.27
N PHE A 541 17.58 17.86 20.39
CA PHE A 541 17.08 18.66 21.51
C PHE A 541 18.17 18.94 22.58
N LYS A 542 19.28 18.22 22.55
CA LYS A 542 20.39 18.37 23.52
C LYS A 542 20.97 19.80 23.49
N GLY A 543 21.25 20.33 24.66
CA GLY A 543 21.77 21.69 24.85
C GLY A 543 20.73 22.82 24.66
N LYS A 544 19.47 22.49 24.41
CA LYS A 544 18.41 23.48 24.19
C LYS A 544 17.47 23.60 25.36
N ASP A 545 16.77 24.75 25.46
CA ASP A 545 15.60 24.90 26.29
C ASP A 545 14.41 24.16 25.61
N VAL A 546 13.61 23.41 26.39
CA VAL A 546 12.57 22.56 25.83
C VAL A 546 11.19 22.90 26.39
N LEU A 547 10.29 23.36 25.52
CA LEU A 547 8.88 23.52 25.83
C LEU A 547 8.11 22.27 25.42
N VAL A 548 7.37 21.65 26.35
CA VAL A 548 6.43 20.55 26.05
C VAL A 548 5.01 21.00 26.37
N VAL A 549 4.14 20.92 25.37
CA VAL A 549 2.72 21.27 25.49
C VAL A 549 1.86 20.03 25.26
N GLY A 550 1.13 19.59 26.29
CA GLY A 550 0.18 18.49 26.23
C GLY A 550 -1.25 18.93 26.50
N SER A 551 -2.20 18.67 25.59
CA SER A 551 -3.60 19.06 25.78
C SER A 551 -4.52 17.85 25.92
N GLY A 552 -5.13 17.66 27.10
CA GLY A 552 -5.94 16.50 27.41
C GLY A 552 -5.15 15.22 27.30
N VAL A 553 -5.64 14.22 26.52
CA VAL A 553 -4.91 12.96 26.26
C VAL A 553 -3.63 13.18 25.45
N GLY A 554 -3.45 14.36 24.81
CA GLY A 554 -2.23 14.72 24.08
C GLY A 554 -0.97 14.86 24.97
N LEU A 555 -1.09 14.83 26.30
CA LEU A 555 0.07 14.69 27.18
C LEU A 555 0.71 13.29 27.10
N ALA A 556 -0.07 12.26 26.74
CA ALA A 556 0.40 10.88 26.68
C ALA A 556 1.51 10.65 25.62
N PRO A 557 1.37 11.08 24.34
CA PRO A 557 2.42 10.91 23.34
C PRO A 557 3.76 11.57 23.69
N VAL A 558 3.74 12.62 24.51
CA VAL A 558 4.96 13.38 24.88
C VAL A 558 5.54 12.98 26.24
N ARG A 559 4.86 12.11 27.00
CA ARG A 559 5.33 11.67 28.31
C ARG A 559 6.70 10.96 28.23
N THR A 560 6.88 10.08 27.25
CA THR A 560 8.16 9.36 27.05
C THR A 560 9.31 10.32 26.86
N ILE A 561 9.12 11.41 26.10
CA ILE A 561 10.13 12.45 25.89
C ILE A 561 10.49 13.13 27.22
N ILE A 562 9.47 13.48 28.01
CA ILE A 562 9.67 14.15 29.30
C ILE A 562 10.48 13.24 30.23
N VAL A 563 10.14 11.95 30.31
CA VAL A 563 10.87 10.98 31.13
C VAL A 563 12.31 10.82 30.63
N GLN A 564 12.53 10.66 29.32
CA GLN A 564 13.87 10.54 28.74
C GLN A 564 14.73 11.78 28.98
N MET A 565 14.14 12.99 28.98
CA MET A 565 14.85 14.22 29.33
C MET A 565 15.27 14.25 30.79
N PHE A 566 14.43 13.73 31.70
CA PHE A 566 14.78 13.68 33.13
C PHE A 566 15.82 12.59 33.44
N ASP A 567 15.78 11.45 32.76
CA ASP A 567 16.81 10.40 32.85
C ASP A 567 18.19 10.91 32.39
N ASN A 568 18.21 11.91 31.51
CA ASN A 568 19.43 12.54 30.97
C ASN A 568 19.43 14.06 31.21
N ARG A 569 19.01 14.51 32.38
CA ARG A 569 18.67 15.90 32.67
C ARG A 569 19.79 16.91 32.32
N GLN A 570 21.06 16.50 32.51
CA GLN A 570 22.24 17.31 32.22
C GLN A 570 22.43 17.65 30.74
N ASP A 571 21.78 16.91 29.84
CA ASP A 571 21.88 17.11 28.38
C ASP A 571 20.96 18.23 27.87
N PHE A 572 20.06 18.76 28.71
CA PHE A 572 19.05 19.74 28.31
C PHE A 572 19.13 21.02 29.09
N GLY A 573 18.74 22.14 28.50
CA GLY A 573 18.58 23.43 29.14
C GLY A 573 17.38 23.45 30.10
N LYS A 574 16.67 24.57 30.18
CA LYS A 574 15.42 24.67 30.97
C LYS A 574 14.31 23.87 30.32
N ILE A 575 13.48 23.23 31.13
CA ILE A 575 12.31 22.48 30.66
C ILE A 575 11.04 23.15 31.18
N ALA A 576 10.12 23.51 30.28
CA ALA A 576 8.79 23.96 30.62
C ALA A 576 7.73 22.97 30.10
N ILE A 577 6.83 22.55 30.97
CA ILE A 577 5.73 21.66 30.65
C ILE A 577 4.42 22.41 30.86
N ILE A 578 3.61 22.56 29.81
CA ILE A 578 2.27 23.16 29.92
C ILE A 578 1.23 22.05 29.71
N ALA A 579 0.53 21.67 30.79
CA ALA A 579 -0.57 20.73 30.74
C ALA A 579 -1.90 21.48 30.62
N SER A 580 -2.67 21.18 29.58
CA SER A 580 -3.96 21.85 29.33
C SER A 580 -5.14 20.89 29.32
N ALA A 581 -6.23 21.27 29.97
CA ALA A 581 -7.49 20.54 29.98
C ALA A 581 -8.69 21.46 30.21
N THR A 582 -9.91 20.93 30.13
CA THR A 582 -11.12 21.69 30.46
C THR A 582 -11.19 21.99 31.95
N SER A 583 -10.77 21.04 32.80
CA SER A 583 -10.71 21.19 34.28
C SER A 583 -9.55 20.34 34.83
N TYR A 584 -9.22 20.51 36.09
CA TYR A 584 -8.18 19.72 36.77
C TYR A 584 -8.47 18.22 36.75
N GLU A 585 -9.75 17.81 36.91
CA GLU A 585 -10.16 16.41 36.85
C GLU A 585 -9.92 15.78 35.46
N GLY A 586 -9.90 16.61 34.42
CA GLY A 586 -9.63 16.20 33.04
C GLY A 586 -8.14 16.08 32.69
N LEU A 587 -7.23 16.47 33.60
CA LEU A 587 -5.80 16.22 33.43
C LEU A 587 -5.47 14.75 33.66
N ILE A 588 -4.52 14.25 32.87
CA ILE A 588 -3.89 12.93 33.06
C ILE A 588 -2.52 13.11 33.71
N TYR A 589 -1.97 12.03 34.27
CA TYR A 589 -0.63 12.00 34.90
C TYR A 589 -0.44 13.07 35.99
N LYS A 590 -1.46 13.29 36.83
CA LYS A 590 -1.43 14.33 37.85
C LYS A 590 -0.26 14.18 38.82
N GLN A 591 0.08 12.95 39.21
CA GLN A 591 1.23 12.70 40.08
C GLN A 591 2.54 13.00 39.37
N ASP A 592 2.68 12.56 38.10
CA ASP A 592 3.88 12.84 37.30
C ASP A 592 4.11 14.36 37.15
N LEU A 593 3.03 15.14 36.92
CA LEU A 593 3.11 16.60 36.81
C LEU A 593 3.62 17.25 38.11
N ILE A 594 3.22 16.72 39.29
CA ILE A 594 3.71 17.18 40.60
C ILE A 594 5.19 16.80 40.77
N ASP A 595 5.55 15.58 40.42
CA ASP A 595 6.92 15.07 40.54
C ASP A 595 7.89 15.80 39.60
N TRP A 596 7.43 16.11 38.38
CA TRP A 596 8.20 16.86 37.38
C TRP A 596 8.46 18.31 37.80
N GLN A 597 7.50 18.95 38.50
CA GLN A 597 7.68 20.30 39.05
C GLN A 597 8.89 20.40 40.00
N ASN A 598 9.25 19.28 40.63
CA ASN A 598 10.37 19.22 41.57
C ASN A 598 11.74 18.93 40.91
N GLN A 599 11.77 18.73 39.58
CA GLN A 599 13.01 18.50 38.85
C GLN A 599 13.82 19.82 38.69
N PRO A 600 15.16 19.77 38.67
CA PRO A 600 15.99 20.96 38.50
C PRO A 600 15.68 21.68 37.17
N ASP A 601 15.71 23.02 37.21
CA ASP A 601 15.47 23.90 36.04
C ASP A 601 14.22 23.54 35.24
N THR A 602 13.16 23.11 35.94
CA THR A 602 11.91 22.66 35.36
C THR A 602 10.72 23.47 35.91
N SER A 603 9.82 23.84 35.02
CA SER A 603 8.55 24.48 35.39
C SER A 603 7.37 23.68 34.83
N VAL A 604 6.35 23.44 35.64
CA VAL A 604 5.08 22.86 35.22
C VAL A 604 4.00 23.90 35.38
N GLN A 605 3.27 24.19 34.31
CA GLN A 605 2.19 25.17 34.28
C GLN A 605 0.88 24.50 33.81
N TYR A 606 -0.23 24.99 34.33
CA TYR A 606 -1.55 24.45 34.02
C TYR A 606 -2.40 25.52 33.31
N ALA A 607 -2.88 25.20 32.09
CA ALA A 607 -3.83 26.04 31.36
C ALA A 607 -5.20 25.36 31.35
N LEU A 608 -6.13 25.83 32.20
CA LEU A 608 -7.45 25.22 32.37
C LEU A 608 -8.57 26.14 31.90
N ALA A 609 -9.63 25.57 31.33
CA ALA A 609 -10.80 26.37 30.94
C ALA A 609 -11.71 26.69 32.15
N ARG A 610 -11.55 25.99 33.29
CA ARG A 610 -12.30 26.21 34.52
C ARG A 610 -11.36 26.40 35.69
N PRO A 611 -11.67 27.29 36.65
CA PRO A 611 -10.86 27.49 37.83
C PRO A 611 -10.87 26.24 38.73
N THR A 612 -9.80 26.08 39.53
CA THR A 612 -9.64 25.00 40.50
C THR A 612 -8.89 25.51 41.73
N GLU A 613 -9.14 24.91 42.87
CA GLU A 613 -8.37 25.12 44.12
C GLU A 613 -7.25 24.07 44.29
N ALA A 614 -7.25 23.02 43.47
CA ALA A 614 -6.33 21.89 43.59
C ALA A 614 -4.87 22.23 43.24
N VAL A 615 -4.66 23.16 42.31
CA VAL A 615 -3.34 23.66 41.87
C VAL A 615 -3.44 25.12 41.48
N GLN A 616 -2.30 25.82 41.47
CA GLN A 616 -2.24 27.15 40.88
C GLN A 616 -2.28 27.00 39.36
N ALA A 617 -3.40 27.37 38.74
CA ALA A 617 -3.61 27.22 37.32
C ALA A 617 -3.98 28.57 36.66
N HIS A 618 -3.48 28.79 35.47
CA HIS A 618 -3.97 29.84 34.59
C HIS A 618 -5.35 29.46 34.05
N VAL A 619 -6.35 30.30 34.21
CA VAL A 619 -7.69 30.13 33.63
C VAL A 619 -7.69 30.85 32.29
N GLY A 620 -7.45 30.12 31.20
CA GLY A 620 -7.29 30.69 29.88
C GLY A 620 -6.65 29.73 28.88
N TYR A 621 -5.90 30.32 27.96
CA TYR A 621 -5.26 29.58 26.87
C TYR A 621 -3.77 29.32 27.17
N ILE A 622 -3.21 28.28 26.51
CA ILE A 622 -1.78 27.97 26.53
C ILE A 622 -0.96 29.17 26.13
N ASN A 623 -1.42 29.89 25.13
CA ASN A 623 -0.79 31.09 24.54
C ASN A 623 -0.48 32.18 25.56
N ASP A 624 -1.34 32.34 26.55
CA ASP A 624 -1.18 33.35 27.60
C ASP A 624 0.04 33.13 28.50
N LEU A 625 0.54 31.89 28.55
CA LEU A 625 1.66 31.46 29.38
C LEU A 625 3.04 31.55 28.66
N LEU A 626 3.04 31.62 27.34
CA LEU A 626 4.29 31.55 26.54
C LEU A 626 5.24 32.74 26.77
N PRO A 627 4.77 34.00 26.88
CA PRO A 627 5.66 35.17 27.06
C PRO A 627 6.43 35.17 28.38
N ASP A 628 5.89 34.51 29.42
CA ASP A 628 6.46 34.48 30.77
C ASP A 628 7.47 33.35 30.95
N LEU A 629 7.69 32.49 29.95
CA LEU A 629 8.68 31.42 30.02
C LEU A 629 10.10 31.99 29.96
N PRO A 630 11.01 31.53 30.88
CA PRO A 630 12.36 32.08 30.98
C PRO A 630 13.31 31.49 29.93
N PHE A 631 12.88 31.43 28.66
CA PHE A 631 13.58 30.78 27.55
C PHE A 631 14.35 31.77 26.70
N HIS A 632 15.45 31.31 26.15
CA HIS A 632 16.12 31.91 25.02
C HIS A 632 15.60 31.25 23.75
N TRP A 633 14.58 31.87 23.13
CA TRP A 633 13.83 31.29 22.01
C TRP A 633 14.68 30.98 20.77
N ASP A 634 15.83 31.65 20.60
CA ASP A 634 16.83 31.37 19.57
C ASP A 634 17.57 30.03 19.76
N ASN A 635 17.56 29.48 20.98
CA ASN A 635 18.14 28.20 21.34
C ASN A 635 17.13 27.31 22.06
N ALA A 636 15.88 27.35 21.62
CA ALA A 636 14.82 26.54 22.20
C ALA A 636 14.22 25.57 21.18
N VAL A 637 13.47 24.60 21.67
CA VAL A 637 12.63 23.69 20.89
C VAL A 637 11.27 23.56 21.57
N ALA A 638 10.19 23.48 20.78
CA ALA A 638 8.85 23.26 21.29
C ALA A 638 8.26 21.94 20.75
N ILE A 639 7.61 21.18 21.62
CA ILE A 639 6.94 19.91 21.32
C ILE A 639 5.46 20.07 21.64
N LEU A 640 4.61 20.06 20.62
CA LEU A 640 3.18 20.37 20.73
C LEU A 640 2.35 19.12 20.45
N CYS A 641 1.56 18.65 21.40
CA CYS A 641 0.57 17.61 21.19
C CYS A 641 -0.82 18.07 21.63
N ALA A 642 -1.61 18.53 20.66
CA ALA A 642 -2.93 19.12 20.85
C ALA A 642 -3.76 18.97 19.57
N SER A 643 -5.01 19.49 19.58
CA SER A 643 -5.80 19.54 18.34
C SER A 643 -5.14 20.46 17.29
N PRO A 644 -5.34 20.22 15.98
CA PRO A 644 -4.71 20.99 14.89
C PRO A 644 -4.90 22.51 15.03
N ARG A 645 -6.08 22.95 15.47
CA ARG A 645 -6.33 24.39 15.71
C ARG A 645 -5.45 24.96 16.81
N ARG A 646 -5.26 24.22 17.91
CA ARG A 646 -4.39 24.66 19.02
C ARG A 646 -2.92 24.64 18.61
N ILE A 647 -2.49 23.62 17.88
CA ILE A 647 -1.11 23.57 17.35
C ILE A 647 -0.82 24.81 16.52
N LYS A 648 -1.71 25.16 15.57
CA LYS A 648 -1.55 26.35 14.72
C LYS A 648 -1.51 27.65 15.53
N ALA A 649 -2.38 27.79 16.53
CA ALA A 649 -2.41 28.98 17.38
C ALA A 649 -1.13 29.13 18.24
N VAL A 650 -0.73 28.06 18.92
CA VAL A 650 0.48 28.07 19.76
C VAL A 650 1.74 28.27 18.91
N ALA A 651 1.83 27.59 17.77
CA ALA A 651 2.97 27.75 16.86
C ALA A 651 3.07 29.19 16.31
N SER A 652 1.94 29.85 15.99
CA SER A 652 1.96 31.26 15.55
C SER A 652 2.60 32.19 16.59
N ASP A 653 2.27 32.01 17.86
CA ASP A 653 2.83 32.84 18.93
C ASP A 653 4.30 32.50 19.21
N LEU A 654 4.68 31.23 19.13
CA LEU A 654 6.08 30.79 19.24
C LEU A 654 6.96 31.40 18.12
N LEU A 655 6.45 31.45 16.89
CA LEU A 655 7.13 32.15 15.79
C LEU A 655 7.29 33.66 16.07
N ALA A 656 6.27 34.29 16.65
CA ALA A 656 6.33 35.70 17.04
C ALA A 656 7.34 35.97 18.17
N LEU A 657 7.59 34.98 19.04
CA LEU A 657 8.61 34.99 20.08
C LEU A 657 10.03 34.70 19.55
N GLY A 658 10.17 34.35 18.26
CA GLY A 658 11.45 34.13 17.58
C GLY A 658 11.86 32.67 17.44
N LEU A 659 11.02 31.70 17.80
CA LEU A 659 11.31 30.29 17.58
C LEU A 659 11.20 29.94 16.08
N ALA A 660 12.17 29.23 15.54
CA ALA A 660 12.17 28.82 14.14
C ALA A 660 11.11 27.72 13.87
N PRO A 661 10.46 27.68 12.68
CA PRO A 661 9.40 26.73 12.39
C PRO A 661 9.88 25.27 12.37
N ASP A 662 11.14 25.00 12.07
CA ASP A 662 11.78 23.68 12.13
C ASP A 662 12.16 23.26 13.56
N ALA A 663 12.14 24.20 14.53
CA ALA A 663 12.33 23.92 15.96
C ALA A 663 11.01 23.66 16.70
N ILE A 664 9.86 23.73 16.03
CA ILE A 664 8.54 23.39 16.58
C ILE A 664 8.15 22.00 16.08
N TYR A 665 8.03 21.02 16.96
CA TYR A 665 7.64 19.64 16.67
C TYR A 665 6.21 19.38 17.09
N THR A 666 5.52 18.53 16.33
CA THR A 666 4.16 18.13 16.65
C THR A 666 3.92 16.66 16.33
N SER A 667 3.04 16.03 17.09
CA SER A 667 2.53 14.68 16.79
C SER A 667 1.13 14.81 16.20
N LEU A 668 0.96 14.41 14.94
CA LEU A 668 -0.28 14.56 14.19
C LEU A 668 -1.16 13.33 14.29
N GLU A 669 -2.43 13.52 14.64
CA GLU A 669 -3.41 12.44 14.71
C GLU A 669 -4.20 12.32 13.41
N THR A 670 -4.25 11.11 12.83
CA THR A 670 -5.08 10.79 11.66
C THR A 670 -5.76 9.44 11.84
N HIS A 671 -6.76 9.18 10.99
CA HIS A 671 -7.40 7.86 10.94
C HIS A 671 -6.44 6.82 10.36
N MET A 672 -5.90 5.92 11.18
CA MET A 672 -4.99 4.85 10.77
C MET A 672 -5.68 3.50 10.84
N ARG A 673 -5.44 2.64 9.82
CA ARG A 673 -6.00 1.28 9.74
C ARG A 673 -4.94 0.20 9.55
N CYS A 674 -3.95 0.40 8.67
CA CYS A 674 -2.91 -0.61 8.43
C CYS A 674 -1.64 -0.37 9.26
N GLY A 675 -1.30 0.87 9.60
CA GLY A 675 -0.06 1.25 10.29
C GLY A 675 1.19 1.30 9.42
N VAL A 676 1.13 0.88 8.16
CA VAL A 676 2.29 0.59 7.29
C VAL A 676 2.20 1.22 5.89
N GLY A 677 1.46 2.32 5.74
CA GLY A 677 1.43 3.10 4.49
C GLY A 677 0.70 2.46 3.31
N LYS A 678 -0.18 1.47 3.52
CA LYS A 678 -0.83 0.74 2.41
C LYS A 678 -2.30 1.07 2.19
N CYS A 679 -3.08 1.34 3.25
CA CYS A 679 -4.54 1.48 3.11
C CYS A 679 -5.00 2.86 2.63
N GLY A 680 -4.20 3.90 2.78
CA GLY A 680 -4.53 5.26 2.35
C GLY A 680 -5.34 6.10 3.34
N HIS A 681 -5.89 5.55 4.43
CA HIS A 681 -6.74 6.28 5.38
C HIS A 681 -6.02 7.47 6.05
N CYS A 682 -4.76 7.30 6.40
CA CYS A 682 -3.95 8.32 7.06
C CYS A 682 -3.18 9.23 6.08
N LYS A 683 -3.42 9.11 4.77
CA LYS A 683 -2.66 9.84 3.76
C LYS A 683 -3.09 11.30 3.69
N VAL A 684 -2.12 12.22 3.80
CA VAL A 684 -2.28 13.68 3.64
C VAL A 684 -1.29 14.14 2.58
N GLY A 685 -1.79 14.60 1.45
CA GLY A 685 -0.94 14.86 0.28
C GLY A 685 -0.22 13.59 -0.19
N SER A 686 1.10 13.65 -0.34
CA SER A 686 1.95 12.49 -0.66
C SER A 686 2.42 11.69 0.57
N HIS A 687 2.10 12.14 1.80
CA HIS A 687 2.57 11.54 3.06
C HIS A 687 1.57 10.56 3.65
N TYR A 688 2.08 9.46 4.17
CA TYR A 688 1.35 8.51 5.01
C TYR A 688 1.73 8.76 6.48
N MET A 689 0.83 9.33 7.28
CA MET A 689 1.12 9.69 8.67
C MET A 689 1.59 8.51 9.53
N CYS A 690 1.25 7.29 9.16
CA CYS A 690 1.72 6.08 9.85
C CYS A 690 3.16 5.65 9.48
N VAL A 691 3.76 6.25 8.45
CA VAL A 691 5.14 5.95 8.00
C VAL A 691 6.01 7.19 8.09
N ASP A 692 5.55 8.30 7.51
CA ASP A 692 6.31 9.57 7.43
C ASP A 692 6.19 10.40 8.72
N GLY A 693 5.16 10.13 9.52
CA GLY A 693 4.88 10.72 10.82
C GLY A 693 4.82 9.65 11.93
N PRO A 694 4.09 9.90 13.02
CA PRO A 694 3.21 11.05 13.26
C PRO A 694 3.96 12.35 13.63
N VAL A 695 5.28 12.28 13.86
CA VAL A 695 6.08 13.43 14.27
C VAL A 695 6.52 14.22 13.04
N PHE A 696 6.17 15.52 13.04
CA PHE A 696 6.56 16.49 12.02
C PHE A 696 7.05 17.78 12.67
N THR A 697 7.94 18.51 12.00
CA THR A 697 8.18 19.91 12.32
C THR A 697 7.01 20.78 11.83
N TYR A 698 6.85 21.94 12.39
CA TYR A 698 5.84 22.89 11.94
C TYR A 698 6.14 23.39 10.52
N GLU A 699 7.41 23.47 10.15
CA GLU A 699 7.83 23.73 8.76
C GLU A 699 7.32 22.67 7.79
N GLU A 700 7.49 21.38 8.13
CA GLU A 700 6.95 20.27 7.35
C GLU A 700 5.41 20.32 7.29
N MET A 701 4.76 20.62 8.43
CA MET A 701 3.31 20.73 8.51
C MET A 701 2.74 21.86 7.61
N LEU A 702 3.45 22.97 7.48
CA LEU A 702 3.07 24.06 6.57
C LEU A 702 3.09 23.66 5.09
N LYS A 703 3.85 22.64 4.75
CA LYS A 703 3.96 22.08 3.39
C LYS A 703 2.85 21.05 3.10
N LEU A 704 2.16 20.55 4.13
CA LEU A 704 1.02 19.65 3.95
C LEU A 704 -0.20 20.39 3.38
N PRO A 705 -1.07 19.70 2.63
CA PRO A 705 -2.34 20.26 2.20
C PRO A 705 -3.17 20.82 3.39
N PRO A 706 -3.93 21.91 3.19
CA PRO A 706 -4.68 22.56 4.27
C PRO A 706 -5.86 21.75 4.82
N GLU A 707 -6.17 20.63 4.21
CA GLU A 707 -7.16 19.66 4.70
C GLU A 707 -6.72 18.94 6.01
N TYR A 708 -5.57 19.32 6.53
CA TYR A 708 -5.08 18.85 7.83
C TYR A 708 -5.19 19.95 8.91
#